data_b13ffab230b52ada1a922c5c1c6d3864
#
_entry.id   b13ffab230b52ada1a922c5c1c6d3864
#
_cell.length_a   1.000
_cell.length_b   1.000
_cell.length_c   1.000
_cell.angle_alpha   90.00
_cell.angle_beta   90.00
_cell.angle_gamma   90.00
#
_symmetry.space_group_name_H-M   'P 1'
#
loop_
_entity.id
_entity.type
_entity.pdbx_description
1 polymer ?
#
loop_
_entity_poly.entity_id
_entity_poly.type
_entity_poly.pdbx_seq_one_letter_code
_entity_poly.pdbx_strand_id
1 'polypeptide(L)'
;MKSRATMIQISAACSFVAALAVIARAQQVQLPSPAVPLQPLAQQVRQMETALSYLGQPFSADELARIDEAIADAQESEAVKRLQSVLDPHVLALVHINPESRVRVEQGPAKPELVEAGTRLFLIKVINEAGVTAQLKVESPNSGDVYIQSTGSPEPAIELTSQQAAERWSDISIYPLPTSPYVSISLYQKPPMLPRLSGLAVEYQILTIYSRDPGQRSAIISFNVGQGSQDIGFRNDMTVLFTVRPSRRVTFRVRDENGEPGMASFIVRDAQGRLYPNPSKRLAPDFFFQPQVYRSDGENVALPEGQYTVTYTGGPEYLTQEKNFTVDSKGPAEIEFRLERWIDPAMSGWYSGDHHIHAAGCRHYENPAEGVLPEDMMRQVRGERINVSSVLTWGPDYYYQKQFFSGHDHPLSTKRQLMHYDLEVSGFPSSHAGHLVLLNLKDQDYPGTKRLTDWPTWDLPILRWAKEQGAVVGFAHSGWGLAVHGTDLPNYEVPGFDGIGANEYIVDVTHASAVDFISAVDTPYVWELNIWYHTLNLGFRTRIAGETDFPCIYDSRVGMGRTYASVSGAVSYGNWLDAVKRGRSYVSDGRAHLMNLTVGEVRIGDKDSELRLPAGSNVTVTLLAAAFLPEHPDKSLHELPYDKQPYWNVERARIADSREVAVEIVVNGKLVASQKLLADGKPREMKFEIPINVSSWVAARIVPAAHTNPVFVIVDGKSIRASRRSAEWALKSVNQCWTQKSGQISKAEIEEAKAAYDHAREVYRQLIRESPAD
;
A
#
# COMPACT_ATOMS: atom_id res chain seq x y z
N MET A 1 -25.49 -23.42 80.73
CA MET A 1 -24.07 -23.39 80.40
C MET A 1 -23.77 -24.29 79.18
N LYS A 2 -24.27 -23.98 77.96
CA LYS A 2 -23.92 -24.64 76.74
C LYS A 2 -24.10 -23.64 75.60
N SER A 3 -23.38 -22.53 75.56
CA SER A 3 -23.51 -21.54 74.44
C SER A 3 -22.25 -20.66 74.21
N ARG A 4 -21.09 -21.05 74.76
CA ARG A 4 -19.83 -20.28 74.54
C ARG A 4 -18.67 -21.01 73.89
N ALA A 5 -18.85 -22.30 73.54
CA ALA A 5 -17.77 -23.08 72.94
C ALA A 5 -17.81 -23.11 71.40
N THR A 6 -18.90 -22.67 70.73
CA THR A 6 -19.05 -22.77 69.23
C THR A 6 -18.61 -21.51 68.48
N MET A 7 -18.35 -20.39 69.16
CA MET A 7 -17.94 -19.12 68.54
C MET A 7 -16.42 -18.94 68.35
N ILE A 8 -15.63 -19.73 69.10
CA ILE A 8 -14.16 -19.61 69.03
C ILE A 8 -13.55 -20.46 67.94
N GLN A 9 -14.21 -21.50 67.42
CA GLN A 9 -13.73 -22.35 66.36
C GLN A 9 -13.97 -21.76 64.92
N ILE A 10 -14.95 -20.87 64.76
CA ILE A 10 -15.25 -20.21 63.50
C ILE A 10 -14.29 -19.04 63.22
N SER A 11 -13.79 -18.39 64.29
CA SER A 11 -12.84 -17.27 64.17
C SER A 11 -11.42 -17.73 63.78
N ALA A 12 -11.00 -18.94 64.18
CA ALA A 12 -9.68 -19.50 63.80
C ALA A 12 -9.64 -20.05 62.37
N ALA A 13 -10.77 -20.56 61.83
CA ALA A 13 -10.84 -21.06 60.47
C ALA A 13 -10.85 -19.93 59.40
N CYS A 14 -11.48 -18.78 59.70
CA CYS A 14 -11.45 -17.62 58.78
C CYS A 14 -10.09 -16.92 58.73
N SER A 15 -9.32 -16.93 59.83
CA SER A 15 -7.96 -16.35 59.85
C SER A 15 -6.94 -17.21 59.10
N PHE A 16 -7.13 -18.52 59.01
CA PHE A 16 -6.24 -19.43 58.29
C PHE A 16 -6.50 -19.42 56.78
N VAL A 17 -7.74 -19.18 56.32
CA VAL A 17 -8.09 -19.04 54.92
C VAL A 17 -7.68 -17.68 54.38
N ALA A 18 -7.71 -16.63 55.16
CA ALA A 18 -7.21 -15.29 54.81
C ALA A 18 -5.65 -15.25 54.71
N ALA A 19 -4.94 -16.05 55.49
CA ALA A 19 -3.48 -16.16 55.45
C ALA A 19 -2.96 -17.00 54.27
N LEU A 20 -3.76 -17.94 53.73
CA LEU A 20 -3.40 -18.72 52.52
C LEU A 20 -3.73 -17.99 51.21
N ALA A 21 -4.59 -16.97 51.24
CA ALA A 21 -4.87 -16.13 50.06
C ALA A 21 -3.79 -15.04 49.78
N VAL A 22 -2.85 -14.83 50.68
CA VAL A 22 -1.80 -13.81 50.57
C VAL A 22 -0.47 -14.39 50.01
N ILE A 23 -0.34 -15.72 49.90
CA ILE A 23 0.95 -16.36 49.49
C ILE A 23 0.99 -16.74 47.99
N ALA A 24 -0.06 -16.51 47.22
CA ALA A 24 -0.02 -16.72 45.76
C ALA A 24 0.17 -15.40 44.98
N ARG A 25 1.04 -14.49 45.40
CA ARG A 25 1.72 -13.57 44.50
C ARG A 25 2.80 -14.38 43.80
N ALA A 26 2.51 -14.82 42.61
CA ALA A 26 3.57 -15.32 41.73
C ALA A 26 4.71 -14.29 41.76
N GLN A 27 5.87 -14.69 42.27
CA GLN A 27 7.08 -13.89 42.10
C GLN A 27 7.24 -13.63 40.61
N GLN A 28 6.98 -12.39 40.18
CA GLN A 28 7.34 -11.97 38.83
C GLN A 28 8.85 -12.15 38.73
N VAL A 29 9.26 -12.99 37.82
CA VAL A 29 10.69 -13.17 37.47
C VAL A 29 11.21 -11.81 37.02
N GLN A 30 11.96 -11.14 37.85
CA GLN A 30 12.55 -9.85 37.52
C GLN A 30 13.82 -10.11 36.69
N LEU A 31 13.78 -9.69 35.42
CA LEU A 31 14.93 -9.81 34.53
C LEU A 31 16.03 -8.80 34.90
N PRO A 32 17.31 -9.13 34.64
CA PRO A 32 18.42 -8.17 34.77
C PRO A 32 18.14 -6.92 33.94
N SER A 33 18.43 -5.75 34.52
CA SER A 33 18.26 -4.44 33.87
C SER A 33 19.57 -3.64 33.88
N PRO A 34 20.56 -4.06 33.09
CA PRO A 34 21.81 -3.32 32.97
C PRO A 34 21.61 -1.92 32.43
N ALA A 35 22.48 -1.00 32.81
CA ALA A 35 22.50 0.35 32.28
C ALA A 35 22.99 0.34 30.82
N VAL A 36 22.27 1.03 29.95
CA VAL A 36 22.62 1.27 28.53
C VAL A 36 22.30 2.69 28.17
N PRO A 37 22.93 3.30 27.16
CA PRO A 37 22.53 4.62 26.67
C PRO A 37 21.05 4.61 26.25
N LEU A 38 20.31 5.65 26.62
CA LEU A 38 18.86 5.75 26.34
C LEU A 38 18.60 5.82 24.82
N GLN A 39 19.33 6.68 24.12
CA GLN A 39 19.03 6.98 22.70
C GLN A 39 19.09 5.74 21.79
N PRO A 40 20.15 4.90 21.80
CA PRO A 40 20.17 3.69 21.01
C PRO A 40 19.08 2.67 21.40
N LEU A 41 18.78 2.52 22.70
CA LEU A 41 17.71 1.65 23.15
C LEU A 41 16.34 2.17 22.69
N ALA A 42 16.06 3.47 22.81
CA ALA A 42 14.83 4.10 22.35
C ALA A 42 14.66 3.92 20.84
N GLN A 43 15.71 4.08 20.06
CA GLN A 43 15.65 3.82 18.62
C GLN A 43 15.28 2.37 18.31
N GLN A 44 15.88 1.41 19.00
CA GLN A 44 15.54 -0.01 18.82
C GLN A 44 14.08 -0.29 19.21
N VAL A 45 13.58 0.34 20.29
CA VAL A 45 12.18 0.20 20.69
C VAL A 45 11.23 0.73 19.61
N ARG A 46 11.53 1.87 18.99
CA ARG A 46 10.72 2.41 17.86
C ARG A 46 10.74 1.49 16.64
N GLN A 47 11.90 0.90 16.32
CA GLN A 47 11.98 -0.11 15.28
C GLN A 47 11.12 -1.34 15.61
N MET A 48 11.13 -1.75 16.87
CA MET A 48 10.35 -2.89 17.36
C MET A 48 8.84 -2.61 17.35
N GLU A 49 8.39 -1.41 17.75
CA GLU A 49 6.99 -0.97 17.61
C GLU A 49 6.50 -1.11 16.17
N THR A 50 7.29 -0.60 15.23
CA THR A 50 6.99 -0.69 13.80
C THR A 50 6.92 -2.14 13.34
N ALA A 51 7.90 -2.96 13.71
CA ALA A 51 7.97 -4.37 13.32
C ALA A 51 6.81 -5.20 13.91
N LEU A 52 6.49 -5.03 15.21
CA LEU A 52 5.40 -5.74 15.87
C LEU A 52 4.03 -5.35 15.30
N SER A 53 3.83 -4.07 14.98
CA SER A 53 2.62 -3.59 14.30
C SER A 53 2.47 -4.22 12.92
N TYR A 54 3.54 -4.21 12.12
CA TYR A 54 3.58 -4.83 10.79
C TYR A 54 3.31 -6.35 10.86
N LEU A 55 3.88 -7.03 11.86
CA LEU A 55 3.68 -8.47 12.09
C LEU A 55 2.33 -8.79 12.76
N GLY A 56 1.48 -7.80 12.98
CA GLY A 56 0.12 -7.99 13.48
C GLY A 56 -0.01 -8.31 14.97
N GLN A 57 0.98 -7.97 15.78
CA GLN A 57 0.92 -8.07 17.25
C GLN A 57 1.52 -6.80 17.87
N PRO A 58 0.86 -5.62 17.71
CA PRO A 58 1.35 -4.36 18.24
C PRO A 58 1.39 -4.36 19.77
N PHE A 59 2.17 -3.45 20.35
CA PHE A 59 1.98 -3.06 21.75
C PHE A 59 0.59 -2.44 21.95
N SER A 60 0.02 -2.61 23.12
CA SER A 60 -1.24 -1.96 23.49
C SER A 60 -1.07 -0.43 23.57
N ALA A 61 -2.16 0.31 23.48
CA ALA A 61 -2.14 1.77 23.62
C ALA A 61 -1.54 2.24 24.95
N ASP A 62 -1.79 1.51 26.05
CA ASP A 62 -1.19 1.79 27.37
C ASP A 62 0.33 1.56 27.36
N GLU A 63 0.79 0.48 26.73
CA GLU A 63 2.24 0.21 26.59
C GLU A 63 2.93 1.26 25.75
N LEU A 64 2.32 1.68 24.62
CA LEU A 64 2.85 2.74 23.76
C LEU A 64 2.96 4.07 24.53
N ALA A 65 1.92 4.46 25.27
CA ALA A 65 1.96 5.67 26.11
C ALA A 65 3.08 5.61 27.16
N ARG A 66 3.26 4.47 27.82
CA ARG A 66 4.35 4.27 28.81
C ARG A 66 5.74 4.28 28.16
N ILE A 67 5.87 3.79 26.94
CA ILE A 67 7.11 3.88 26.15
C ILE A 67 7.41 5.35 25.81
N ASP A 68 6.42 6.10 25.35
CA ASP A 68 6.56 7.54 25.05
C ASP A 68 6.98 8.34 26.27
N GLU A 69 6.32 8.12 27.41
CA GLU A 69 6.67 8.74 28.68
C GLU A 69 8.09 8.40 29.13
N ALA A 70 8.50 7.13 28.97
CA ALA A 70 9.84 6.70 29.33
C ALA A 70 10.91 7.34 28.46
N ILE A 71 10.69 7.44 27.13
CA ILE A 71 11.64 8.07 26.20
C ILE A 71 11.75 9.58 26.48
N ALA A 72 10.68 10.23 26.90
CA ALA A 72 10.66 11.66 27.24
C ALA A 72 11.25 11.99 28.61
N ASP A 73 11.60 11.00 29.44
CA ASP A 73 12.11 11.23 30.80
C ASP A 73 13.53 11.82 30.76
N ALA A 74 13.72 12.93 31.47
CA ALA A 74 15.00 13.62 31.55
C ALA A 74 16.07 12.82 32.32
N GLN A 75 15.68 11.83 33.12
CA GLN A 75 16.59 10.96 33.87
C GLN A 75 16.86 9.67 33.10
N GLU A 76 17.94 9.66 32.32
CA GLU A 76 18.30 8.58 31.42
C GLU A 76 18.27 7.18 32.05
N SER A 77 18.79 7.03 33.26
CA SER A 77 18.80 5.73 33.97
C SER A 77 17.41 5.22 34.34
N GLU A 78 16.49 6.14 34.70
CA GLU A 78 15.10 5.78 35.01
C GLU A 78 14.32 5.52 33.72
N ALA A 79 14.54 6.31 32.68
CA ALA A 79 14.00 6.09 31.33
C ALA A 79 14.30 4.67 30.84
N VAL A 80 15.57 4.26 30.91
CA VAL A 80 16.04 2.91 30.50
C VAL A 80 15.37 1.81 31.32
N LYS A 81 15.23 1.98 32.64
CA LYS A 81 14.54 0.99 33.49
C LYS A 81 13.05 0.90 33.14
N ARG A 82 12.39 2.04 32.91
CA ARG A 82 10.97 2.07 32.51
C ARG A 82 10.76 1.40 31.19
N LEU A 83 11.57 1.69 30.16
CA LEU A 83 11.52 1.00 28.87
C LEU A 83 11.65 -0.52 29.04
N GLN A 84 12.67 -0.99 29.75
CA GLN A 84 12.85 -2.41 30.02
C GLN A 84 11.64 -3.00 30.76
N SER A 85 11.05 -2.27 31.73
CA SER A 85 9.89 -2.75 32.50
C SER A 85 8.62 -2.94 31.63
N VAL A 86 8.49 -2.19 30.53
CA VAL A 86 7.39 -2.36 29.56
C VAL A 86 7.66 -3.57 28.67
N LEU A 87 8.91 -3.79 28.24
CA LEU A 87 9.27 -4.85 27.30
C LEU A 87 9.39 -6.23 27.97
N ASP A 88 9.92 -6.29 29.18
CA ASP A 88 10.26 -7.54 29.89
C ASP A 88 9.07 -8.53 30.02
N PRO A 89 7.80 -8.11 30.24
CA PRO A 89 6.67 -9.04 30.25
C PRO A 89 6.46 -9.83 28.94
N HIS A 90 6.98 -9.35 27.82
CA HIS A 90 6.91 -10.01 26.51
C HIS A 90 8.10 -10.94 26.24
N VAL A 91 9.09 -10.99 27.12
CA VAL A 91 10.32 -11.75 26.91
C VAL A 91 10.08 -13.24 27.18
N LEU A 92 10.20 -14.07 26.15
CA LEU A 92 10.14 -15.53 26.24
C LEU A 92 11.50 -16.13 26.66
N ALA A 93 12.59 -15.53 26.20
CA ALA A 93 13.94 -15.99 26.52
C ALA A 93 14.86 -14.83 26.88
N LEU A 94 15.66 -15.03 27.93
CA LEU A 94 16.82 -14.23 28.28
C LEU A 94 18.05 -14.91 27.71
N VAL A 95 18.76 -14.25 26.81
CA VAL A 95 20.00 -14.70 26.19
C VAL A 95 21.14 -13.89 26.79
N HIS A 96 22.00 -14.53 27.52
CA HIS A 96 23.17 -13.93 28.17
C HIS A 96 24.44 -14.32 27.40
N ILE A 97 25.15 -13.34 26.87
CA ILE A 97 26.42 -13.49 26.17
C ILE A 97 27.51 -12.96 27.11
N ASN A 98 28.30 -13.87 27.66
CA ASN A 98 29.36 -13.52 28.60
C ASN A 98 30.57 -12.87 27.88
N PRO A 99 31.58 -12.32 28.61
CA PRO A 99 32.77 -11.69 28.01
C PRO A 99 33.56 -12.59 27.06
N GLU A 100 33.42 -13.92 27.16
CA GLU A 100 34.07 -14.89 26.25
C GLU A 100 33.18 -15.22 25.03
N SER A 101 32.07 -14.47 24.81
CA SER A 101 31.08 -14.67 23.76
C SER A 101 30.34 -16.02 23.85
N ARG A 102 30.27 -16.63 25.04
CA ARG A 102 29.48 -17.84 25.27
C ARG A 102 28.03 -17.48 25.62
N VAL A 103 27.11 -18.30 25.15
CA VAL A 103 25.66 -18.05 25.29
C VAL A 103 25.06 -18.92 26.38
N ARG A 104 24.37 -18.30 27.31
CA ARG A 104 23.47 -18.95 28.28
C ARG A 104 22.04 -18.48 28.04
N VAL A 105 21.08 -19.41 28.09
CA VAL A 105 19.66 -19.12 27.84
C VAL A 105 18.80 -19.51 29.03
N GLU A 106 17.90 -18.64 29.43
CA GLU A 106 16.93 -18.86 30.49
C GLU A 106 15.52 -18.45 30.00
N GLN A 107 14.49 -19.10 30.53
CA GLN A 107 13.12 -18.74 30.20
C GLN A 107 12.74 -17.41 30.85
N GLY A 108 12.16 -16.50 30.06
CA GLY A 108 11.64 -15.21 30.51
C GLY A 108 10.21 -15.29 31.09
N PRO A 109 9.65 -14.15 31.50
CA PRO A 109 8.33 -14.07 32.14
C PRO A 109 7.15 -14.20 31.20
N ALA A 110 7.35 -14.11 29.87
CA ALA A 110 6.24 -14.18 28.92
C ALA A 110 5.54 -15.53 29.01
N LYS A 111 4.21 -15.50 29.00
CA LYS A 111 3.40 -16.72 28.98
C LYS A 111 3.59 -17.44 27.64
N PRO A 112 4.01 -18.70 27.63
CA PRO A 112 4.24 -19.47 26.39
C PRO A 112 2.91 -19.96 25.79
N GLU A 113 2.03 -19.03 25.42
CA GLU A 113 0.75 -19.30 24.80
C GLU A 113 0.85 -19.12 23.29
N LEU A 114 0.49 -20.15 22.52
CA LEU A 114 0.38 -20.16 21.08
C LEU A 114 -1.09 -20.32 20.65
N VAL A 115 -1.32 -20.26 19.34
CA VAL A 115 -2.65 -20.46 18.74
C VAL A 115 -2.50 -21.48 17.63
N GLU A 116 -3.46 -22.41 17.54
CA GLU A 116 -3.56 -23.39 16.45
C GLU A 116 -3.64 -22.65 15.09
N ALA A 117 -2.88 -23.14 14.13
CA ALA A 117 -2.78 -22.58 12.79
C ALA A 117 -2.44 -21.07 12.77
N GLY A 118 -1.63 -20.63 13.74
CA GLY A 118 -1.34 -19.21 13.92
C GLY A 118 0.06 -18.92 14.45
N THR A 119 0.47 -17.69 14.27
CA THR A 119 1.77 -17.18 14.75
C THR A 119 1.58 -16.34 16.01
N ARG A 120 2.54 -16.45 16.93
CA ARG A 120 2.73 -15.56 18.08
C ARG A 120 4.13 -14.97 18.06
N LEU A 121 4.21 -13.73 18.50
CA LEU A 121 5.46 -12.99 18.62
C LEU A 121 5.84 -12.89 20.10
N PHE A 122 7.13 -13.08 20.37
CA PHE A 122 7.73 -12.92 21.67
C PHE A 122 8.98 -12.05 21.55
N LEU A 123 9.40 -11.44 22.63
CA LEU A 123 10.68 -10.78 22.70
C LEU A 123 11.75 -11.75 23.24
N ILE A 124 12.97 -11.56 22.76
CA ILE A 124 14.20 -12.11 23.30
C ILE A 124 14.98 -10.94 23.88
N LYS A 125 15.30 -10.99 25.16
CA LYS A 125 16.19 -10.02 25.80
C LYS A 125 17.61 -10.54 25.75
N VAL A 126 18.53 -9.80 25.15
CA VAL A 126 19.93 -10.14 25.04
C VAL A 126 20.74 -9.28 26.00
N ILE A 127 21.45 -9.90 26.92
CA ILE A 127 22.47 -9.27 27.76
C ILE A 127 23.81 -9.59 27.09
N ASN A 128 24.48 -8.58 26.57
CA ASN A 128 25.66 -8.72 25.72
C ASN A 128 26.89 -8.08 26.39
N GLU A 129 27.55 -8.83 27.28
CA GLU A 129 28.73 -8.35 27.99
C GLU A 129 30.00 -8.31 27.13
N ALA A 130 30.02 -9.07 26.03
CA ALA A 130 31.16 -9.13 25.12
C ALA A 130 31.08 -8.03 24.00
N GLY A 131 30.01 -7.29 23.88
CA GLY A 131 29.81 -6.34 22.77
C GLY A 131 29.76 -7.00 21.40
N VAL A 132 29.24 -8.25 21.33
CA VAL A 132 29.13 -9.03 20.09
C VAL A 132 28.20 -8.33 19.11
N THR A 133 28.63 -8.21 17.85
CA THR A 133 27.85 -7.65 16.73
C THR A 133 27.49 -8.70 15.67
N ALA A 134 27.62 -9.99 15.98
CA ALA A 134 27.26 -11.09 15.10
C ALA A 134 25.72 -11.23 14.98
N GLN A 135 25.28 -12.01 14.00
CA GLN A 135 23.89 -12.42 13.90
C GLN A 135 23.54 -13.36 15.06
N LEU A 136 22.49 -13.04 15.82
CA LEU A 136 21.89 -13.99 16.74
C LEU A 136 21.12 -15.03 15.92
N LYS A 137 21.41 -16.31 16.13
CA LYS A 137 20.71 -17.43 15.50
C LYS A 137 19.84 -18.15 16.52
N VAL A 138 18.68 -18.60 16.08
CA VAL A 138 17.80 -19.49 16.85
C VAL A 138 17.73 -20.85 16.15
N GLU A 139 17.79 -21.91 16.94
CA GLU A 139 17.71 -23.29 16.46
C GLU A 139 16.82 -24.11 17.38
N SER A 140 16.10 -25.07 16.82
CA SER A 140 15.26 -25.99 17.58
C SER A 140 15.12 -27.31 16.82
N PRO A 141 15.34 -28.45 17.47
CA PRO A 141 15.09 -29.76 16.85
C PRO A 141 13.60 -30.03 16.63
N ASN A 142 12.71 -29.20 17.23
CA ASN A 142 11.26 -29.28 17.09
C ASN A 142 10.72 -28.32 16.02
N SER A 143 11.59 -27.46 15.46
CA SER A 143 11.22 -26.46 14.46
C SER A 143 11.56 -26.92 13.05
N GLY A 144 10.71 -26.54 12.12
CA GLY A 144 10.94 -26.74 10.68
C GLY A 144 9.81 -26.10 9.89
N ASP A 145 9.86 -26.29 8.58
CA ASP A 145 8.80 -25.83 7.71
C ASP A 145 7.54 -26.66 7.94
N VAL A 146 6.43 -26.01 8.22
CA VAL A 146 5.15 -26.64 8.49
C VAL A 146 4.27 -26.75 7.23
N TYR A 147 4.68 -26.10 6.16
CA TYR A 147 4.15 -26.20 4.81
C TYR A 147 5.27 -25.92 3.81
N ILE A 148 5.09 -26.32 2.56
CA ILE A 148 6.12 -26.25 1.52
C ILE A 148 5.86 -25.20 0.45
N GLN A 149 4.67 -24.61 0.42
CA GLN A 149 4.35 -23.55 -0.50
C GLN A 149 4.57 -22.19 0.16
N SER A 150 5.24 -21.29 -0.54
CA SER A 150 5.47 -19.94 -0.06
C SER A 150 4.31 -19.00 -0.40
N THR A 151 4.21 -17.90 0.35
CA THR A 151 3.31 -16.79 0.05
C THR A 151 3.73 -16.11 -1.23
N GLY A 152 2.86 -16.03 -2.21
CA GLY A 152 3.14 -15.40 -3.50
C GLY A 152 3.88 -16.27 -4.49
N SER A 153 4.18 -17.53 -4.19
CA SER A 153 4.71 -18.47 -5.18
C SER A 153 3.58 -19.28 -5.82
N PRO A 154 3.47 -19.29 -7.15
CA PRO A 154 2.50 -20.11 -7.85
C PRO A 154 2.91 -21.56 -7.99
N GLU A 155 4.18 -21.92 -7.73
CA GLU A 155 4.71 -23.27 -7.85
C GLU A 155 4.75 -23.99 -6.50
N PRO A 156 3.74 -24.82 -6.16
CA PRO A 156 3.79 -25.63 -4.97
C PRO A 156 4.80 -26.76 -5.14
N ALA A 157 5.54 -27.08 -4.08
CA ALA A 157 6.47 -28.23 -4.08
C ALA A 157 5.75 -29.58 -4.04
N ILE A 158 4.42 -29.61 -3.82
CA ILE A 158 3.55 -30.79 -3.92
C ILE A 158 2.28 -30.42 -4.70
N GLU A 159 1.68 -31.40 -5.37
CA GLU A 159 0.38 -31.25 -5.98
C GLU A 159 -0.70 -31.04 -4.91
N LEU A 160 -1.58 -30.09 -5.15
CA LEU A 160 -2.69 -29.74 -4.29
C LEU A 160 -3.98 -30.29 -4.88
N THR A 161 -4.85 -30.83 -4.02
CA THR A 161 -6.24 -31.13 -4.41
C THR A 161 -7.03 -29.84 -4.56
N SER A 162 -8.10 -29.86 -5.36
CA SER A 162 -9.00 -28.71 -5.51
C SER A 162 -9.56 -28.22 -4.17
N GLN A 163 -9.83 -29.12 -3.23
CA GLN A 163 -10.30 -28.76 -1.89
C GLN A 163 -9.22 -28.04 -1.10
N GLN A 164 -7.97 -28.55 -1.10
CA GLN A 164 -6.85 -27.90 -0.44
C GLN A 164 -6.60 -26.51 -1.02
N ALA A 165 -6.61 -26.37 -2.36
CA ALA A 165 -6.46 -25.07 -3.00
C ALA A 165 -7.55 -24.09 -2.62
N ALA A 166 -8.80 -24.53 -2.47
CA ALA A 166 -9.92 -23.68 -2.08
C ALA A 166 -9.86 -23.21 -0.61
N GLU A 167 -9.21 -23.95 0.27
CA GLU A 167 -9.16 -23.66 1.71
C GLU A 167 -7.88 -22.97 2.17
N ARG A 168 -6.88 -22.82 1.29
CA ARG A 168 -5.52 -22.39 1.66
C ARG A 168 -5.41 -21.03 2.38
N TRP A 169 -6.33 -20.10 2.13
CA TRP A 169 -6.33 -18.78 2.77
C TRP A 169 -6.99 -18.74 4.14
N SER A 170 -7.77 -19.76 4.50
CA SER A 170 -8.46 -19.81 5.78
C SER A 170 -7.64 -20.49 6.87
N ASP A 171 -6.65 -21.30 6.46
CA ASP A 171 -5.76 -22.01 7.37
C ASP A 171 -4.40 -22.24 6.70
N ILE A 172 -3.38 -21.60 7.23
CA ILE A 172 -2.00 -21.69 6.74
C ILE A 172 -1.43 -23.12 6.87
N SER A 173 -2.01 -23.95 7.71
CA SER A 173 -1.57 -25.34 7.91
C SER A 173 -2.14 -26.34 6.91
N ILE A 174 -2.96 -25.92 5.94
CA ILE A 174 -3.58 -26.84 4.95
C ILE A 174 -2.56 -27.64 4.13
N TYR A 175 -1.33 -27.14 4.00
CA TYR A 175 -0.23 -27.79 3.28
C TYR A 175 0.90 -28.24 4.20
N PRO A 176 0.61 -28.89 5.34
CA PRO A 176 1.68 -29.38 6.19
C PRO A 176 2.44 -30.50 5.48
N LEU A 177 3.75 -30.50 5.62
CA LEU A 177 4.55 -31.65 5.22
C LEU A 177 4.13 -32.85 6.06
N PRO A 178 3.98 -34.04 5.49
CA PRO A 178 3.56 -35.24 6.24
C PRO A 178 4.43 -35.54 7.47
N THR A 179 5.70 -35.20 7.40
CA THR A 179 6.71 -35.38 8.46
C THR A 179 7.10 -34.07 9.13
N SER A 180 6.41 -32.94 8.84
CA SER A 180 6.80 -31.65 9.37
C SER A 180 6.62 -31.58 10.89
N PRO A 181 7.50 -30.84 11.58
CA PRO A 181 7.32 -30.54 12.99
C PRO A 181 6.04 -29.72 13.21
N TYR A 182 5.53 -29.71 14.43
CA TYR A 182 4.30 -28.97 14.77
C TYR A 182 4.51 -27.48 15.04
N VAL A 183 5.78 -27.03 15.07
CA VAL A 183 6.12 -25.61 15.23
C VAL A 183 7.15 -25.17 14.18
N SER A 184 7.10 -23.86 13.85
CA SER A 184 8.17 -23.17 13.13
C SER A 184 8.63 -21.99 13.99
N ILE A 185 9.94 -21.94 14.27
CA ILE A 185 10.55 -20.95 15.16
C ILE A 185 11.62 -20.19 14.40
N SER A 186 11.51 -18.86 14.37
CA SER A 186 12.49 -18.01 13.69
C SER A 186 12.61 -16.64 14.35
N LEU A 187 13.75 -15.97 14.17
CA LEU A 187 13.92 -14.56 14.53
C LEU A 187 13.50 -13.68 13.35
N TYR A 188 12.79 -12.59 13.66
CA TYR A 188 12.49 -11.56 12.67
C TYR A 188 13.67 -10.60 12.54
N GLN A 189 14.41 -10.72 11.45
CA GLN A 189 15.64 -9.98 11.17
C GLN A 189 15.58 -9.21 9.85
N LYS A 190 14.37 -8.73 9.51
CA LYS A 190 14.12 -7.87 8.35
C LYS A 190 13.91 -6.42 8.80
N PRO A 191 14.12 -5.41 7.95
CA PRO A 191 13.82 -4.02 8.29
C PRO A 191 12.38 -3.87 8.89
N PRO A 192 12.18 -2.99 9.88
CA PRO A 192 13.16 -2.05 10.43
C PRO A 192 14.14 -2.67 11.44
N MET A 193 13.98 -3.97 11.81
CA MET A 193 14.92 -4.67 12.69
C MET A 193 16.25 -4.94 11.98
N LEU A 194 17.33 -4.93 12.75
CA LEU A 194 18.66 -5.24 12.22
C LEU A 194 18.89 -6.76 12.16
N PRO A 195 19.61 -7.27 11.13
CA PRO A 195 19.92 -8.69 11.02
C PRO A 195 21.01 -9.17 11.99
N ARG A 196 21.66 -8.24 12.69
CA ARG A 196 22.79 -8.50 13.61
C ARG A 196 22.54 -7.77 14.93
N LEU A 197 23.19 -8.27 16.00
CA LEU A 197 23.26 -7.57 17.27
C LEU A 197 24.00 -6.24 17.07
N SER A 198 23.58 -5.23 17.84
CA SER A 198 24.18 -3.89 17.77
C SER A 198 25.48 -3.75 18.58
N GLY A 199 25.71 -4.67 19.51
CA GLY A 199 26.80 -4.62 20.49
C GLY A 199 26.43 -3.85 21.77
N LEU A 200 25.20 -3.38 21.91
CA LEU A 200 24.70 -2.78 23.16
C LEU A 200 24.66 -3.83 24.30
N ALA A 201 24.91 -3.40 25.53
CA ALA A 201 24.87 -4.28 26.69
C ALA A 201 23.49 -4.91 26.93
N VAL A 202 22.43 -4.25 26.48
CA VAL A 202 21.06 -4.78 26.41
C VAL A 202 20.45 -4.45 25.08
N GLU A 203 19.85 -5.44 24.45
CA GLU A 203 19.04 -5.26 23.23
C GLU A 203 17.94 -6.31 23.16
N TYR A 204 16.93 -6.06 22.31
CA TYR A 204 15.79 -6.97 22.17
C TYR A 204 15.67 -7.43 20.71
N GLN A 205 15.25 -8.69 20.55
CA GLN A 205 14.96 -9.28 19.25
C GLN A 205 13.54 -9.85 19.25
N ILE A 206 12.93 -9.97 18.07
CA ILE A 206 11.58 -10.53 17.91
C ILE A 206 11.69 -11.99 17.50
N LEU A 207 11.07 -12.87 18.29
CA LEU A 207 10.94 -14.30 18.01
C LEU A 207 9.54 -14.57 17.47
N THR A 208 9.45 -15.20 16.31
CA THR A 208 8.19 -15.63 15.70
C THR A 208 8.03 -17.14 15.89
N ILE A 209 6.89 -17.57 16.43
CA ILE A 209 6.57 -18.99 16.61
C ILE A 209 5.21 -19.27 15.99
N TYR A 210 5.17 -20.05 14.91
CA TYR A 210 3.96 -20.62 14.35
C TYR A 210 3.70 -21.99 14.95
N SER A 211 2.44 -22.28 15.31
CA SER A 211 2.01 -23.61 15.76
C SER A 211 0.96 -24.20 14.82
N ARG A 212 1.15 -25.45 14.43
CA ARG A 212 0.20 -26.19 13.59
C ARG A 212 -0.98 -26.75 14.37
N ASP A 213 -0.69 -27.42 15.47
CA ASP A 213 -1.65 -28.23 16.22
C ASP A 213 -1.97 -27.63 17.60
N PRO A 214 -3.18 -27.80 18.13
CA PRO A 214 -3.55 -27.36 19.46
C PRO A 214 -3.02 -28.28 20.58
N GLY A 215 -3.16 -27.84 21.83
CA GLY A 215 -2.84 -28.62 23.04
C GLY A 215 -1.47 -28.27 23.62
N GLN A 216 -0.95 -29.16 24.47
CA GLN A 216 0.37 -28.96 25.09
C GLN A 216 1.47 -29.41 24.14
N ARG A 217 2.47 -28.55 23.91
CA ARG A 217 3.61 -28.79 23.03
C ARG A 217 4.90 -28.35 23.70
N SER A 218 5.90 -29.18 23.73
CA SER A 218 7.22 -28.80 24.23
C SER A 218 8.20 -28.59 23.06
N ALA A 219 9.02 -27.56 23.15
CA ALA A 219 10.10 -27.32 22.21
C ALA A 219 11.40 -26.97 22.94
N ILE A 220 12.50 -27.48 22.44
CA ILE A 220 13.85 -27.06 22.86
C ILE A 220 14.24 -25.90 21.93
N ILE A 221 14.59 -24.76 22.53
CA ILE A 221 15.00 -23.57 21.78
C ILE A 221 16.41 -23.21 22.21
N SER A 222 17.32 -23.13 21.25
CA SER A 222 18.72 -22.75 21.48
C SER A 222 19.05 -21.47 20.70
N PHE A 223 20.02 -20.73 21.27
CA PHE A 223 20.53 -19.51 20.64
C PHE A 223 22.07 -19.59 20.55
N ASN A 224 22.62 -19.03 19.47
CA ASN A 224 24.06 -18.90 19.30
C ASN A 224 24.42 -17.64 18.49
N VAL A 225 25.69 -17.21 18.64
CA VAL A 225 26.27 -16.07 17.90
C VAL A 225 27.45 -16.52 17.01
N GLY A 226 27.46 -17.79 16.62
CA GLY A 226 28.48 -18.36 15.75
C GLY A 226 29.77 -18.74 16.47
N GLN A 227 29.78 -18.79 17.80
CA GLN A 227 30.94 -19.24 18.61
C GLN A 227 30.86 -20.73 18.87
N GLY A 228 32.05 -21.38 19.03
CA GLY A 228 32.19 -22.81 19.16
C GLY A 228 31.65 -23.43 20.47
N SER A 229 32.21 -24.56 20.89
CA SER A 229 31.67 -25.45 21.93
C SER A 229 31.25 -24.79 23.23
N GLN A 230 30.16 -25.31 23.82
CA GLN A 230 29.65 -24.94 25.13
C GLN A 230 30.46 -25.59 26.26
N ASP A 231 30.69 -24.88 27.35
CA ASP A 231 31.26 -25.44 28.57
C ASP A 231 30.17 -25.94 29.51
N ILE A 232 30.60 -26.80 30.44
CA ILE A 232 29.75 -27.26 31.55
C ILE A 232 29.27 -26.05 32.36
N GLY A 233 27.95 -25.83 32.42
CA GLY A 233 27.30 -24.70 33.11
C GLY A 233 26.82 -23.56 32.20
N PHE A 234 27.23 -23.50 30.94
CA PHE A 234 26.67 -22.58 29.94
C PHE A 234 25.80 -23.35 28.96
N ARG A 235 24.49 -23.42 29.26
CA ARG A 235 23.51 -24.05 28.34
C ARG A 235 22.92 -22.98 27.47
N ASN A 236 23.12 -23.13 26.17
CA ASN A 236 22.53 -22.23 25.15
C ASN A 236 21.14 -22.65 24.72
N ASP A 237 20.52 -23.61 25.39
CA ASP A 237 19.19 -24.14 25.13
C ASP A 237 18.29 -24.05 26.35
N MET A 238 16.99 -23.96 26.10
CA MET A 238 15.95 -24.10 27.10
C MET A 238 14.81 -24.95 26.56
N THR A 239 14.10 -25.65 27.44
CA THR A 239 12.85 -26.36 27.09
C THR A 239 11.66 -25.50 27.48
N VAL A 240 10.80 -25.18 26.53
CA VAL A 240 9.57 -24.41 26.76
C VAL A 240 8.36 -25.31 26.56
N LEU A 241 7.46 -25.32 27.53
CA LEU A 241 6.16 -25.99 27.42
C LEU A 241 5.11 -24.96 26.97
N PHE A 242 4.68 -25.05 25.71
CA PHE A 242 3.67 -24.18 25.13
C PHE A 242 2.26 -24.75 25.36
N THR A 243 1.33 -23.84 25.66
CA THR A 243 -0.11 -24.12 25.60
C THR A 243 -0.63 -23.53 24.28
N VAL A 244 -1.01 -24.39 23.34
CA VAL A 244 -1.57 -23.98 22.05
C VAL A 244 -3.08 -23.99 22.13
N ARG A 245 -3.69 -22.80 22.04
CA ARG A 245 -5.14 -22.63 22.09
C ARG A 245 -5.76 -23.10 20.78
N PRO A 246 -6.83 -23.94 20.83
CA PRO A 246 -7.51 -24.36 19.60
C PRO A 246 -8.18 -23.18 18.90
N SER A 247 -8.24 -23.23 17.59
CA SER A 247 -8.94 -22.28 16.73
C SER A 247 -10.22 -22.90 16.18
N ARG A 248 -11.24 -22.07 16.01
CA ARG A 248 -12.52 -22.44 15.40
C ARG A 248 -12.66 -21.72 14.06
N ARG A 249 -13.11 -22.42 13.02
CA ARG A 249 -13.46 -21.82 11.73
C ARG A 249 -14.77 -21.05 11.90
N VAL A 250 -14.73 -19.74 11.74
CA VAL A 250 -15.88 -18.83 11.81
C VAL A 250 -16.24 -18.40 10.39
N THR A 251 -17.42 -18.78 9.95
CA THR A 251 -17.91 -18.46 8.60
C THR A 251 -18.39 -17.02 8.55
N PHE A 252 -17.92 -16.27 7.55
CA PHE A 252 -18.33 -14.90 7.29
C PHE A 252 -19.45 -14.91 6.24
N ARG A 253 -20.63 -14.40 6.61
CA ARG A 253 -21.73 -14.15 5.69
C ARG A 253 -21.66 -12.71 5.24
N VAL A 254 -21.33 -12.50 3.98
CA VAL A 254 -21.13 -11.17 3.42
C VAL A 254 -22.31 -10.82 2.51
N ARG A 255 -23.00 -9.73 2.85
CA ARG A 255 -24.10 -9.18 2.05
C ARG A 255 -23.71 -7.82 1.50
N ASP A 256 -23.91 -7.62 0.21
CA ASP A 256 -23.74 -6.32 -0.42
C ASP A 256 -24.92 -5.37 -0.06
N GLU A 257 -24.90 -4.16 -0.60
CA GLU A 257 -25.94 -3.12 -0.38
C GLU A 257 -27.35 -3.56 -0.81
N ASN A 258 -27.46 -4.57 -1.68
CA ASN A 258 -28.73 -5.13 -2.15
C ASN A 258 -29.16 -6.37 -1.36
N GLY A 259 -28.32 -6.83 -0.43
CA GLY A 259 -28.53 -8.07 0.33
C GLY A 259 -28.07 -9.35 -0.39
N GLU A 260 -27.43 -9.21 -1.55
CA GLU A 260 -26.89 -10.33 -2.32
C GLU A 260 -25.53 -10.78 -1.75
N PRO A 261 -25.15 -12.07 -1.98
CA PRO A 261 -23.83 -12.55 -1.60
C PRO A 261 -22.72 -11.69 -2.20
N GLY A 262 -21.79 -11.22 -1.34
CA GLY A 262 -20.73 -10.32 -1.72
C GLY A 262 -19.35 -10.75 -1.24
N MET A 263 -18.39 -9.86 -1.43
CA MET A 263 -17.02 -9.97 -0.92
C MET A 263 -16.68 -8.67 -0.20
N ALA A 264 -15.88 -8.75 0.87
CA ALA A 264 -15.39 -7.59 1.61
C ALA A 264 -13.95 -7.80 2.06
N SER A 265 -13.31 -6.68 2.36
CA SER A 265 -12.05 -6.56 3.08
C SER A 265 -12.33 -6.63 4.58
N PHE A 266 -11.54 -7.39 5.33
CA PHE A 266 -11.70 -7.59 6.77
C PHE A 266 -10.37 -7.41 7.50
N ILE A 267 -10.37 -6.60 8.55
CA ILE A 267 -9.29 -6.51 9.53
C ILE A 267 -9.85 -7.05 10.85
N VAL A 268 -9.42 -8.25 11.24
CA VAL A 268 -9.91 -8.93 12.44
C VAL A 268 -8.89 -8.77 13.56
N ARG A 269 -9.29 -8.16 14.68
CA ARG A 269 -8.43 -7.95 15.86
C ARG A 269 -9.06 -8.55 17.10
N ASP A 270 -8.23 -9.14 17.97
CA ASP A 270 -8.66 -9.51 19.31
C ASP A 270 -8.58 -8.31 20.29
N ALA A 271 -8.96 -8.56 21.54
CA ALA A 271 -8.95 -7.53 22.59
C ALA A 271 -7.56 -6.94 22.91
N GLN A 272 -6.48 -7.57 22.45
CA GLN A 272 -5.09 -7.08 22.54
C GLN A 272 -4.60 -6.42 21.24
N GLY A 273 -5.48 -6.22 20.26
CA GLY A 273 -5.15 -5.61 18.96
C GLY A 273 -4.44 -6.54 17.98
N ARG A 274 -4.28 -7.83 18.31
CA ARG A 274 -3.58 -8.79 17.45
C ARG A 274 -4.43 -9.16 16.24
N LEU A 275 -3.80 -9.19 15.05
CA LEU A 275 -4.44 -9.52 13.76
C LEU A 275 -4.66 -11.02 13.59
N TYR A 276 -5.78 -11.36 12.94
CA TYR A 276 -6.13 -12.72 12.55
C TYR A 276 -6.61 -12.78 11.09
N PRO A 277 -6.12 -13.77 10.31
CA PRO A 277 -4.91 -14.56 10.58
C PRO A 277 -3.70 -13.64 10.72
N ASN A 278 -2.70 -14.08 11.50
CA ASN A 278 -1.48 -13.28 11.64
C ASN A 278 -0.77 -13.14 10.28
N PRO A 279 -0.27 -11.94 9.91
CA PRO A 279 0.33 -11.72 8.58
C PRO A 279 1.55 -12.58 8.27
N SER A 280 2.39 -12.88 9.25
CA SER A 280 3.75 -13.39 9.05
C SER A 280 3.86 -14.74 8.34
N LYS A 281 2.80 -15.50 8.25
CA LYS A 281 2.79 -16.83 7.58
C LYS A 281 1.59 -17.00 6.64
N ARG A 282 1.01 -15.90 6.15
CA ARG A 282 -0.09 -15.96 5.19
C ARG A 282 0.36 -16.54 3.85
N LEU A 283 -0.54 -17.26 3.22
CA LEU A 283 -0.41 -17.71 1.83
C LEU A 283 -1.37 -16.91 0.95
N ALA A 284 -1.00 -16.69 -0.33
CA ALA A 284 -1.92 -16.09 -1.28
C ALA A 284 -3.28 -16.85 -1.29
N PRO A 285 -4.41 -16.15 -1.40
CA PRO A 285 -4.59 -14.73 -1.74
C PRO A 285 -4.47 -13.74 -0.57
N ASP A 286 -4.16 -14.18 0.64
CA ASP A 286 -3.95 -13.34 1.80
C ASP A 286 -2.47 -12.91 1.85
N PHE A 287 -2.21 -11.66 1.59
CA PHE A 287 -0.83 -11.17 1.55
C PHE A 287 -0.27 -10.88 2.95
N PHE A 288 0.99 -11.24 3.16
CA PHE A 288 1.65 -11.06 4.46
C PHE A 288 2.00 -9.60 4.76
N PHE A 289 2.04 -8.74 3.75
CA PHE A 289 2.31 -7.31 3.90
C PHE A 289 1.03 -6.46 4.11
N GLN A 290 -0.14 -7.08 4.12
CA GLN A 290 -1.43 -6.40 4.34
C GLN A 290 -2.01 -6.75 5.71
N PRO A 291 -2.64 -5.79 6.43
CA PRO A 291 -3.38 -6.11 7.65
C PRO A 291 -4.70 -6.85 7.38
N GLN A 292 -5.37 -6.56 6.25
CA GLN A 292 -6.66 -7.13 5.89
C GLN A 292 -6.53 -8.49 5.21
N VAL A 293 -7.67 -9.17 5.16
CA VAL A 293 -7.94 -10.34 4.32
C VAL A 293 -9.24 -10.13 3.57
N TYR A 294 -9.38 -10.74 2.40
CA TYR A 294 -10.61 -10.64 1.61
C TYR A 294 -11.40 -11.95 1.70
N ARG A 295 -12.69 -11.87 2.04
CA ARG A 295 -13.58 -13.04 2.13
C ARG A 295 -14.86 -12.80 1.37
N SER A 296 -15.25 -13.82 0.60
CA SER A 296 -16.56 -13.92 -0.01
C SER A 296 -17.59 -14.48 0.98
N ASP A 297 -18.88 -14.34 0.66
CA ASP A 297 -19.96 -14.98 1.41
C ASP A 297 -19.71 -16.48 1.57
N GLY A 298 -19.76 -16.97 2.80
CA GLY A 298 -19.57 -18.38 3.15
C GLY A 298 -18.12 -18.80 3.39
N GLU A 299 -17.14 -17.95 3.15
CA GLU A 299 -15.75 -18.22 3.51
C GLU A 299 -15.48 -17.99 5.00
N ASN A 300 -14.37 -18.52 5.51
CA ASN A 300 -14.12 -18.55 6.95
C ASN A 300 -12.77 -17.94 7.34
N VAL A 301 -12.62 -17.67 8.64
CA VAL A 301 -11.37 -17.31 9.31
C VAL A 301 -11.23 -18.18 10.55
N ALA A 302 -10.04 -18.74 10.77
CA ALA A 302 -9.72 -19.51 11.97
C ALA A 302 -9.43 -18.56 13.14
N LEU A 303 -10.22 -18.64 14.21
CA LEU A 303 -10.15 -17.78 15.38
C LEU A 303 -10.15 -18.60 16.67
N PRO A 304 -9.20 -18.39 17.60
CA PRO A 304 -9.30 -18.96 18.95
C PRO A 304 -10.47 -18.33 19.73
N GLU A 305 -10.91 -18.98 20.81
CA GLU A 305 -11.91 -18.39 21.70
C GLU A 305 -11.46 -17.01 22.19
N GLY A 306 -12.34 -16.01 22.12
CA GLY A 306 -12.05 -14.66 22.51
C GLY A 306 -13.06 -13.63 22.01
N GLN A 307 -12.79 -12.37 22.35
CA GLN A 307 -13.53 -11.21 21.85
C GLN A 307 -12.79 -10.62 20.65
N TYR A 308 -13.53 -10.25 19.62
CA TYR A 308 -12.99 -9.73 18.37
C TYR A 308 -13.71 -8.46 17.93
N THR A 309 -12.91 -7.53 17.42
CA THR A 309 -13.37 -6.36 16.68
C THR A 309 -12.98 -6.56 15.22
N VAL A 310 -13.94 -6.43 14.32
CA VAL A 310 -13.75 -6.56 12.90
C VAL A 310 -14.08 -5.26 12.20
N THR A 311 -13.08 -4.65 11.58
CA THR A 311 -13.27 -3.54 10.65
C THR A 311 -13.43 -4.11 9.25
N TYR A 312 -14.47 -3.69 8.51
CA TYR A 312 -14.74 -4.22 7.18
C TYR A 312 -15.30 -3.16 6.21
N THR A 313 -15.03 -3.37 4.92
CA THR A 313 -15.48 -2.47 3.85
C THR A 313 -15.49 -3.19 2.48
N GLY A 314 -16.18 -2.63 1.50
CA GLY A 314 -16.15 -3.03 0.09
C GLY A 314 -15.29 -2.11 -0.80
N GLY A 315 -14.31 -1.40 -0.20
CA GLY A 315 -13.48 -0.40 -0.89
C GLY A 315 -13.92 1.04 -0.62
N PRO A 316 -13.31 2.04 -1.29
CA PRO A 316 -13.49 3.45 -0.94
C PRO A 316 -14.89 4.02 -1.21
N GLU A 317 -15.70 3.38 -2.08
CA GLU A 317 -17.09 3.74 -2.36
C GLU A 317 -18.06 3.21 -1.29
N TYR A 318 -17.55 2.46 -0.28
CA TYR A 318 -18.31 1.91 0.83
C TYR A 318 -17.88 2.54 2.15
N LEU A 319 -18.82 2.57 3.09
CA LEU A 319 -18.50 2.94 4.47
C LEU A 319 -17.59 1.88 5.10
N THR A 320 -16.61 2.32 5.84
CA THR A 320 -15.85 1.46 6.73
C THR A 320 -16.71 1.24 7.98
N GLN A 321 -17.01 0.00 8.27
CA GLN A 321 -17.89 -0.41 9.37
C GLN A 321 -17.11 -1.24 10.37
N GLU A 322 -17.60 -1.29 11.60
CA GLU A 322 -17.02 -2.09 12.68
C GLU A 322 -18.06 -3.01 13.28
N LYS A 323 -17.65 -4.23 13.62
CA LYS A 323 -18.50 -5.19 14.32
C LYS A 323 -17.73 -5.95 15.37
N ASN A 324 -18.33 -6.01 16.59
CA ASN A 324 -17.80 -6.77 17.70
C ASN A 324 -18.54 -8.10 17.84
N PHE A 325 -17.81 -9.19 18.10
CA PHE A 325 -18.38 -10.49 18.40
C PHE A 325 -17.46 -11.32 19.29
N THR A 326 -18.02 -12.38 19.85
CA THR A 326 -17.29 -13.33 20.69
C THR A 326 -17.28 -14.70 20.02
N VAL A 327 -16.12 -15.33 20.01
CA VAL A 327 -15.95 -16.74 19.62
C VAL A 327 -15.84 -17.56 20.90
N ASP A 328 -16.75 -18.50 21.09
CA ASP A 328 -16.72 -19.47 22.19
C ASP A 328 -17.12 -20.86 21.65
N SER A 329 -17.00 -21.90 22.50
CA SER A 329 -17.32 -23.28 22.12
C SER A 329 -18.81 -23.50 21.82
N LYS A 330 -19.69 -22.59 22.20
CA LYS A 330 -21.16 -22.68 22.09
C LYS A 330 -21.75 -21.65 21.12
N GLY A 331 -21.01 -20.59 20.79
CA GLY A 331 -21.46 -19.49 19.98
C GLY A 331 -21.66 -19.84 18.49
N PRO A 332 -22.24 -18.92 17.72
CA PRO A 332 -22.47 -19.14 16.29
C PRO A 332 -21.14 -19.35 15.55
N ALA A 333 -21.13 -20.33 14.65
CA ALA A 333 -20.03 -20.54 13.71
C ALA A 333 -20.09 -19.59 12.52
N GLU A 334 -21.14 -18.76 12.45
CA GLU A 334 -21.38 -17.84 11.34
C GLU A 334 -21.63 -16.42 11.85
N ILE A 335 -21.03 -15.44 11.20
CA ILE A 335 -21.21 -14.01 11.47
C ILE A 335 -21.60 -13.30 10.18
N GLU A 336 -22.70 -12.55 10.20
CA GLU A 336 -23.14 -11.77 9.04
C GLU A 336 -22.52 -10.38 9.05
N PHE A 337 -22.04 -9.94 7.88
CA PHE A 337 -21.52 -8.59 7.59
C PHE A 337 -22.32 -8.01 6.42
N ARG A 338 -22.88 -6.80 6.61
CA ARG A 338 -23.63 -6.07 5.58
C ARG A 338 -22.84 -4.87 5.18
N LEU A 339 -22.56 -4.76 3.88
CA LEU A 339 -21.87 -3.62 3.30
C LEU A 339 -22.85 -2.48 3.07
N GLU A 340 -22.40 -1.28 3.33
CA GLU A 340 -23.15 -0.04 3.08
C GLU A 340 -22.39 0.83 2.10
N ARG A 341 -22.97 1.04 0.92
CA ARG A 341 -22.38 1.84 -0.14
C ARG A 341 -22.86 3.27 -0.05
N TRP A 342 -21.94 4.25 -0.02
CA TRP A 342 -22.28 5.67 0.05
C TRP A 342 -22.41 6.32 -1.33
N ILE A 343 -21.70 5.77 -2.37
CA ILE A 343 -21.83 6.20 -3.76
C ILE A 343 -21.62 5.03 -4.71
N ASP A 344 -22.33 5.03 -5.85
CA ASP A 344 -22.10 4.14 -6.98
C ASP A 344 -21.91 4.94 -8.26
N PRO A 345 -20.69 5.40 -8.58
CA PRO A 345 -20.44 6.15 -9.81
C PRO A 345 -20.78 5.35 -11.08
N ALA A 346 -20.65 4.02 -11.04
CA ALA A 346 -20.94 3.13 -12.17
C ALA A 346 -22.42 3.15 -12.58
N MET A 347 -23.35 3.44 -11.65
CA MET A 347 -24.77 3.64 -11.97
C MET A 347 -25.02 4.86 -12.85
N SER A 348 -24.08 5.83 -12.82
CA SER A 348 -24.09 7.02 -13.69
C SER A 348 -23.10 6.89 -14.86
N GLY A 349 -22.61 5.67 -15.13
CA GLY A 349 -21.69 5.37 -16.23
C GLY A 349 -20.23 5.74 -15.96
N TRP A 350 -19.85 6.02 -14.71
CA TRP A 350 -18.48 6.32 -14.31
C TRP A 350 -17.83 5.08 -13.68
N TYR A 351 -17.00 4.38 -14.44
CA TYR A 351 -16.37 3.14 -14.02
C TYR A 351 -14.95 3.38 -13.51
N SER A 352 -14.68 2.92 -12.29
CA SER A 352 -13.35 3.00 -11.69
C SER A 352 -12.37 2.06 -12.37
N GLY A 353 -11.13 2.47 -12.48
CA GLY A 353 -10.04 1.60 -12.95
C GLY A 353 -8.72 1.92 -12.27
N ASP A 354 -7.90 0.89 -12.11
CA ASP A 354 -6.50 0.98 -11.74
C ASP A 354 -5.70 0.33 -12.85
N HIS A 355 -4.94 1.13 -13.57
CA HIS A 355 -4.24 0.66 -14.75
C HIS A 355 -2.79 0.24 -14.47
N HIS A 356 -2.38 0.21 -13.19
CA HIS A 356 -1.03 -0.13 -12.79
C HIS A 356 -1.02 -1.02 -11.54
N ILE A 357 -1.10 -2.33 -11.78
CA ILE A 357 -1.10 -3.34 -10.72
C ILE A 357 -0.06 -4.40 -11.11
N HIS A 358 0.78 -4.83 -10.16
CA HIS A 358 1.71 -5.93 -10.33
C HIS A 358 1.27 -7.16 -9.54
N ALA A 359 1.09 -8.28 -10.21
CA ALA A 359 0.88 -9.59 -9.59
C ALA A 359 2.23 -10.30 -9.30
N ALA A 360 3.34 -9.77 -9.82
CA ALA A 360 4.70 -10.28 -9.59
C ALA A 360 5.73 -9.16 -9.73
N GLY A 361 7.01 -9.48 -9.58
CA GLY A 361 8.14 -8.58 -9.79
C GLY A 361 8.54 -7.78 -8.56
N CYS A 362 7.60 -7.39 -7.72
CA CYS A 362 7.86 -6.56 -6.56
C CYS A 362 8.43 -7.38 -5.38
N ARG A 363 9.27 -6.75 -4.56
CA ARG A 363 9.89 -7.36 -3.36
C ARG A 363 8.89 -7.80 -2.28
N HIS A 364 7.64 -7.41 -2.39
CA HIS A 364 6.56 -7.86 -1.53
C HIS A 364 6.21 -9.34 -1.73
N TYR A 365 6.50 -9.91 -2.90
CA TYR A 365 6.28 -11.33 -3.17
C TYR A 365 7.48 -12.15 -2.70
N GLU A 366 7.22 -13.33 -2.12
CA GLU A 366 8.28 -14.21 -1.63
C GLU A 366 9.13 -14.77 -2.77
N ASN A 367 8.50 -15.08 -3.90
CA ASN A 367 9.17 -15.31 -5.18
C ASN A 367 8.80 -14.18 -6.15
N PRO A 368 9.57 -13.09 -6.19
CA PRO A 368 9.21 -11.93 -7.00
C PRO A 368 9.09 -12.22 -8.49
N ALA A 369 9.88 -13.15 -9.04
CA ALA A 369 9.84 -13.47 -10.47
C ALA A 369 8.53 -14.14 -10.91
N GLU A 370 7.82 -14.79 -10.00
CA GLU A 370 6.58 -15.52 -10.29
C GLU A 370 5.35 -14.83 -9.69
N GLY A 371 5.46 -14.33 -8.46
CA GLY A 371 4.38 -13.61 -7.76
C GLY A 371 3.19 -14.47 -7.41
N VAL A 372 1.99 -14.00 -7.74
CA VAL A 372 0.70 -14.65 -7.44
C VAL A 372 -0.09 -14.95 -8.71
N LEU A 373 -1.03 -15.90 -8.60
CA LEU A 373 -1.88 -16.30 -9.72
C LEU A 373 -2.96 -15.24 -10.03
N PRO A 374 -3.50 -15.23 -11.25
CA PRO A 374 -4.59 -14.33 -11.63
C PRO A 374 -5.80 -14.39 -10.70
N GLU A 375 -6.14 -15.56 -10.15
CA GLU A 375 -7.23 -15.74 -9.20
C GLU A 375 -7.01 -14.98 -7.90
N ASP A 376 -5.78 -14.96 -7.42
CA ASP A 376 -5.40 -14.27 -6.19
C ASP A 376 -5.46 -12.75 -6.38
N MET A 377 -4.97 -12.26 -7.52
CA MET A 377 -5.05 -10.83 -7.85
C MET A 377 -6.50 -10.39 -8.10
N MET A 378 -7.31 -11.22 -8.80
CA MET A 378 -8.71 -10.92 -9.02
C MET A 378 -9.52 -10.83 -7.72
N ARG A 379 -9.11 -11.54 -6.66
CA ARG A 379 -9.69 -11.41 -5.32
C ARG A 379 -9.48 -10.01 -4.74
N GLN A 380 -8.28 -9.46 -4.88
CA GLN A 380 -7.97 -8.09 -4.47
C GLN A 380 -8.84 -7.07 -5.24
N VAL A 381 -8.91 -7.20 -6.56
CA VAL A 381 -9.73 -6.36 -7.44
C VAL A 381 -11.21 -6.39 -7.05
N ARG A 382 -11.75 -7.60 -6.79
CA ARG A 382 -13.15 -7.78 -6.37
C ARG A 382 -13.42 -7.21 -4.98
N GLY A 383 -12.49 -7.40 -4.05
CA GLY A 383 -12.62 -6.91 -2.69
C GLY A 383 -12.64 -5.38 -2.59
N GLU A 384 -11.89 -4.71 -3.48
CA GLU A 384 -11.82 -3.25 -3.59
C GLU A 384 -12.82 -2.66 -4.61
N ARG A 385 -13.67 -3.49 -5.23
CA ARG A 385 -14.72 -3.08 -6.18
C ARG A 385 -14.20 -2.28 -7.38
N ILE A 386 -12.99 -2.55 -7.85
CA ILE A 386 -12.44 -1.93 -9.06
C ILE A 386 -13.14 -2.51 -10.28
N ASN A 387 -13.61 -1.64 -11.19
CA ASN A 387 -14.31 -2.09 -12.39
C ASN A 387 -13.34 -2.53 -13.50
N VAL A 388 -12.19 -1.87 -13.64
CA VAL A 388 -11.18 -2.18 -14.66
C VAL A 388 -9.81 -2.25 -14.01
N SER A 389 -9.11 -3.35 -14.18
CA SER A 389 -7.76 -3.55 -13.64
C SER A 389 -6.81 -4.00 -14.73
N SER A 390 -5.68 -3.28 -14.87
CA SER A 390 -4.58 -3.72 -15.72
C SER A 390 -3.47 -4.30 -14.86
N VAL A 391 -3.20 -5.58 -15.04
CA VAL A 391 -2.10 -6.27 -14.39
C VAL A 391 -0.92 -6.23 -15.34
N LEU A 392 0.14 -5.53 -14.94
CA LEU A 392 1.26 -5.26 -15.83
C LEU A 392 2.39 -6.26 -15.61
N THR A 393 2.84 -6.88 -16.69
CA THR A 393 4.15 -7.54 -16.72
C THR A 393 5.24 -6.47 -16.77
N TRP A 394 6.40 -6.74 -16.16
CA TRP A 394 7.54 -5.84 -16.19
C TRP A 394 8.87 -6.62 -16.07
N GLY A 395 10.02 -5.97 -16.17
CA GLY A 395 11.32 -6.64 -16.28
C GLY A 395 11.57 -7.81 -15.35
N PRO A 396 11.35 -7.71 -14.02
CA PRO A 396 11.63 -8.80 -13.08
C PRO A 396 10.79 -10.06 -13.28
N ASP A 397 9.57 -9.94 -13.82
CA ASP A 397 8.63 -11.06 -14.01
C ASP A 397 8.28 -11.35 -15.46
N TYR A 398 8.85 -10.62 -16.41
CA TYR A 398 8.45 -10.60 -17.83
C TYR A 398 8.29 -12.00 -18.43
N TYR A 399 9.27 -12.88 -18.24
CA TYR A 399 9.26 -14.21 -18.84
C TYR A 399 8.23 -15.16 -18.21
N TYR A 400 7.83 -14.90 -16.99
CA TYR A 400 6.82 -15.70 -16.32
C TYR A 400 5.41 -15.13 -16.52
N GLN A 401 5.18 -13.87 -16.18
CA GLN A 401 3.84 -13.26 -16.15
C GLN A 401 3.23 -13.09 -17.53
N LYS A 402 4.04 -12.93 -18.58
CA LYS A 402 3.52 -12.84 -19.96
C LYS A 402 2.74 -14.09 -20.42
N GLN A 403 2.85 -15.24 -19.74
CA GLN A 403 2.00 -16.39 -20.02
C GLN A 403 0.50 -16.11 -19.81
N PHE A 404 0.16 -15.12 -18.98
CA PHE A 404 -1.21 -14.69 -18.74
C PHE A 404 -1.69 -13.61 -19.71
N PHE A 405 -0.80 -13.05 -20.53
CA PHE A 405 -1.15 -12.10 -21.57
C PHE A 405 -1.84 -12.80 -22.74
N SER A 406 -2.97 -12.25 -23.17
CA SER A 406 -3.74 -12.80 -24.28
C SER A 406 -4.21 -11.74 -25.29
N GLY A 407 -4.00 -10.45 -24.99
CA GLY A 407 -4.59 -9.33 -25.73
C GLY A 407 -6.11 -9.19 -25.59
N HIS A 408 -6.69 -9.88 -24.57
CA HIS A 408 -8.13 -9.89 -24.26
C HIS A 408 -8.34 -9.85 -22.75
N ASP A 409 -9.58 -9.53 -22.35
CA ASP A 409 -9.97 -9.61 -20.93
C ASP A 409 -9.76 -11.02 -20.41
N HIS A 410 -9.14 -11.12 -19.22
CA HIS A 410 -8.88 -12.42 -18.59
C HIS A 410 -10.19 -13.17 -18.31
N PRO A 411 -10.24 -14.52 -18.44
CA PRO A 411 -11.46 -15.31 -18.24
C PRO A 411 -12.15 -15.15 -16.88
N LEU A 412 -11.43 -14.74 -15.86
CA LEU A 412 -11.98 -14.41 -14.54
C LEU A 412 -12.80 -13.13 -14.50
N SER A 413 -12.78 -12.32 -15.56
CA SER A 413 -13.52 -11.06 -15.66
C SER A 413 -15.03 -11.31 -15.57
N THR A 414 -15.72 -10.33 -14.99
CA THR A 414 -17.18 -10.31 -14.91
C THR A 414 -17.71 -9.09 -15.65
N LYS A 415 -19.03 -8.92 -15.71
CA LYS A 415 -19.64 -7.73 -16.33
C LYS A 415 -19.27 -6.39 -15.64
N ARG A 416 -18.79 -6.45 -14.39
CA ARG A 416 -18.49 -5.25 -13.58
C ARG A 416 -17.05 -5.16 -13.09
N GLN A 417 -16.28 -6.23 -13.14
CA GLN A 417 -14.87 -6.29 -12.78
C GLN A 417 -14.10 -6.96 -13.90
N LEU A 418 -13.32 -6.19 -14.61
CA LEU A 418 -12.48 -6.63 -15.72
C LEU A 418 -11.03 -6.70 -15.24
N MET A 419 -10.31 -7.73 -15.68
CA MET A 419 -8.88 -7.87 -15.50
C MET A 419 -8.24 -8.11 -16.86
N HIS A 420 -7.21 -7.33 -17.17
CA HIS A 420 -6.45 -7.40 -18.41
C HIS A 420 -4.97 -7.43 -18.09
N TYR A 421 -4.19 -8.21 -18.83
CA TYR A 421 -2.73 -8.23 -18.71
C TYR A 421 -2.12 -7.37 -19.79
N ASP A 422 -1.26 -6.44 -19.38
CA ASP A 422 -0.55 -5.52 -20.25
C ASP A 422 0.92 -5.37 -19.82
N LEU A 423 1.61 -4.32 -20.22
CA LEU A 423 3.05 -4.16 -20.02
C LEU A 423 3.40 -2.81 -19.39
N GLU A 424 4.24 -2.86 -18.36
CA GLU A 424 5.06 -1.73 -17.93
C GLU A 424 6.50 -1.92 -18.41
N VAL A 425 7.05 -0.91 -19.08
CA VAL A 425 8.45 -0.89 -19.49
C VAL A 425 9.30 -0.36 -18.34
N SER A 426 9.55 -1.24 -17.37
CA SER A 426 10.34 -1.02 -16.16
C SER A 426 11.29 -2.20 -15.99
N GLY A 427 12.56 -1.96 -15.65
CA GLY A 427 13.61 -2.99 -15.69
C GLY A 427 14.09 -3.33 -17.10
N PHE A 428 13.78 -2.49 -18.08
CA PHE A 428 14.24 -2.53 -19.46
C PHE A 428 15.38 -1.53 -19.70
N PRO A 429 16.09 -1.58 -20.82
CA PRO A 429 17.18 -0.65 -21.09
C PRO A 429 16.75 0.83 -21.11
N SER A 430 15.50 1.14 -21.50
CA SER A 430 14.95 2.51 -21.52
C SER A 430 14.48 3.01 -20.15
N SER A 431 14.33 2.16 -19.15
CA SER A 431 13.68 2.51 -17.86
C SER A 431 14.32 3.67 -17.12
N HIS A 432 15.57 4.01 -17.43
CA HIS A 432 16.23 5.21 -16.89
C HIS A 432 15.60 6.53 -17.41
N ALA A 433 14.95 6.51 -18.56
CA ALA A 433 14.36 7.68 -19.22
C ALA A 433 12.95 7.98 -18.69
N GLY A 434 12.21 6.93 -18.37
CA GLY A 434 10.89 6.93 -17.79
C GLY A 434 10.31 5.52 -17.80
N HIS A 435 9.41 5.22 -16.89
CA HIS A 435 8.65 3.98 -16.97
C HIS A 435 7.41 4.21 -17.82
N LEU A 436 7.16 3.31 -18.76
CA LEU A 436 6.05 3.41 -19.70
C LEU A 436 4.96 2.39 -19.36
N VAL A 437 3.72 2.84 -19.33
CA VAL A 437 2.54 1.96 -19.28
C VAL A 437 1.94 1.85 -20.68
N LEU A 438 1.88 0.62 -21.19
CA LEU A 438 1.40 0.30 -22.53
C LEU A 438 0.15 -0.58 -22.42
N LEU A 439 -1.03 0.00 -22.67
CA LEU A 439 -2.34 -0.63 -22.43
C LEU A 439 -3.02 -1.08 -23.72
N ASN A 440 -3.64 -2.25 -23.70
CA ASN A 440 -4.32 -2.86 -24.84
C ASN A 440 -3.36 -3.23 -25.99
N LEU A 441 -2.19 -3.76 -25.62
CA LEU A 441 -1.26 -4.34 -26.58
C LEU A 441 -1.84 -5.59 -27.25
N LYS A 442 -1.41 -5.86 -28.49
CA LYS A 442 -1.66 -7.13 -29.18
C LYS A 442 -0.50 -8.10 -29.03
N ASP A 443 0.69 -7.57 -28.85
CA ASP A 443 1.93 -8.29 -28.64
C ASP A 443 2.79 -7.53 -27.62
N GLN A 444 3.39 -8.25 -26.69
CA GLN A 444 4.29 -7.69 -25.67
C GLN A 444 5.77 -7.72 -26.10
N ASP A 445 6.12 -8.37 -27.19
CA ASP A 445 7.51 -8.47 -27.66
C ASP A 445 7.84 -7.34 -28.63
N TYR A 446 8.87 -6.55 -28.31
CA TYR A 446 9.35 -5.52 -29.23
C TYR A 446 10.00 -6.18 -30.47
N PRO A 447 9.69 -5.71 -31.69
CA PRO A 447 10.15 -6.35 -32.94
C PRO A 447 11.66 -6.52 -33.03
N GLY A 448 12.10 -7.72 -33.43
CA GLY A 448 13.53 -8.03 -33.64
C GLY A 448 14.33 -8.32 -32.38
N THR A 449 13.72 -8.28 -31.17
CA THR A 449 14.38 -8.59 -29.91
C THR A 449 14.19 -10.05 -29.51
N LYS A 450 15.12 -10.58 -28.73
CA LYS A 450 15.04 -11.94 -28.14
C LYS A 450 15.08 -11.91 -26.61
N ARG A 451 15.60 -10.85 -26.03
CA ARG A 451 15.77 -10.66 -24.60
C ARG A 451 15.40 -9.20 -24.25
N LEU A 452 15.06 -8.96 -23.01
CA LEU A 452 14.79 -7.59 -22.54
C LEU A 452 15.96 -6.64 -22.80
N THR A 453 17.19 -7.12 -22.69
CA THR A 453 18.40 -6.32 -22.95
C THR A 453 18.60 -5.90 -24.39
N ASP A 454 17.80 -6.43 -25.31
CA ASP A 454 17.85 -6.10 -26.74
C ASP A 454 16.85 -4.98 -27.10
N TRP A 455 16.03 -4.52 -26.15
CA TRP A 455 15.04 -3.46 -26.35
C TRP A 455 15.72 -2.07 -26.51
N PRO A 456 14.99 -1.08 -27.07
CA PRO A 456 15.48 0.29 -27.15
C PRO A 456 15.93 0.84 -25.80
N THR A 457 16.90 1.76 -25.82
CA THR A 457 17.47 2.38 -24.62
C THR A 457 16.90 3.76 -24.30
N TRP A 458 15.79 4.16 -24.95
CA TRP A 458 15.05 5.39 -24.73
C TRP A 458 13.58 5.21 -25.14
N ASP A 459 12.69 6.13 -24.79
CA ASP A 459 11.26 5.85 -24.73
C ASP A 459 10.51 5.99 -26.05
N LEU A 460 10.82 6.98 -26.88
CA LEU A 460 10.02 7.31 -28.07
C LEU A 460 9.85 6.15 -29.09
N PRO A 461 10.85 5.31 -29.38
CA PRO A 461 10.66 4.15 -30.26
C PRO A 461 9.64 3.15 -29.72
N ILE A 462 9.66 2.94 -28.41
CA ILE A 462 8.75 2.01 -27.72
C ILE A 462 7.33 2.55 -27.75
N LEU A 463 7.15 3.84 -27.44
CA LEU A 463 5.86 4.51 -27.54
C LEU A 463 5.26 4.40 -28.95
N ARG A 464 6.06 4.66 -29.99
CA ARG A 464 5.63 4.54 -31.39
C ARG A 464 5.20 3.12 -31.74
N TRP A 465 6.01 2.12 -31.38
CA TRP A 465 5.68 0.71 -31.61
C TRP A 465 4.35 0.31 -30.94
N ALA A 466 4.13 0.72 -29.70
CA ALA A 466 2.88 0.44 -29.01
C ALA A 466 1.68 1.16 -29.66
N LYS A 467 1.87 2.41 -30.10
CA LYS A 467 0.84 3.16 -30.86
C LYS A 467 0.48 2.52 -32.18
N GLU A 468 1.43 1.91 -32.90
CA GLU A 468 1.17 1.16 -34.16
C GLU A 468 0.26 -0.04 -33.90
N GLN A 469 0.27 -0.63 -32.72
CA GLN A 469 -0.66 -1.68 -32.30
C GLN A 469 -2.06 -1.15 -31.92
N GLY A 470 -2.23 0.17 -31.79
CA GLY A 470 -3.45 0.81 -31.31
C GLY A 470 -3.53 0.93 -29.79
N ALA A 471 -2.43 0.70 -29.08
CA ALA A 471 -2.37 0.82 -27.63
C ALA A 471 -2.61 2.27 -27.14
N VAL A 472 -3.05 2.38 -25.90
CA VAL A 472 -3.09 3.62 -25.12
C VAL A 472 -1.84 3.66 -24.25
N VAL A 473 -1.03 4.69 -24.39
CA VAL A 473 0.31 4.72 -23.82
C VAL A 473 0.54 5.96 -22.95
N GLY A 474 1.27 5.77 -21.86
CA GLY A 474 1.59 6.85 -20.95
C GLY A 474 2.80 6.56 -20.07
N PHE A 475 3.08 7.47 -19.15
CA PHE A 475 4.16 7.37 -18.17
C PHE A 475 3.61 6.97 -16.82
N ALA A 476 4.30 6.04 -16.15
CA ALA A 476 4.00 5.56 -14.80
C ALA A 476 4.60 6.48 -13.73
N HIS A 477 4.03 6.45 -12.50
CA HIS A 477 4.51 7.16 -11.29
C HIS A 477 5.22 8.48 -11.64
N SER A 478 4.48 9.31 -12.36
CA SER A 478 5.00 10.41 -13.16
C SER A 478 5.88 11.41 -12.41
N GLY A 479 5.68 11.57 -11.09
CA GLY A 479 6.43 12.52 -10.26
C GLY A 479 7.88 12.12 -9.95
N TRP A 480 8.27 10.84 -10.12
CA TRP A 480 9.62 10.40 -9.75
C TRP A 480 10.71 11.00 -10.66
N GLY A 481 11.61 11.79 -10.03
CA GLY A 481 12.64 12.57 -10.71
C GLY A 481 12.21 13.99 -11.08
N LEU A 482 10.96 14.37 -10.76
CA LEU A 482 10.38 15.69 -11.02
C LEU A 482 10.15 16.51 -9.75
N ALA A 483 10.86 16.19 -8.66
CA ALA A 483 10.75 16.88 -7.39
C ALA A 483 11.09 18.37 -7.51
N VAL A 484 10.26 19.21 -6.88
CA VAL A 484 10.45 20.65 -6.72
C VAL A 484 10.24 21.04 -5.25
N HIS A 485 10.84 22.12 -4.78
CA HIS A 485 10.77 22.52 -3.38
C HIS A 485 9.48 23.26 -3.02
N GLY A 486 8.91 24.02 -3.95
CA GLY A 486 7.69 24.76 -3.73
C GLY A 486 6.44 23.94 -4.00
N THR A 487 5.32 24.31 -3.38
CA THR A 487 4.00 23.69 -3.56
C THR A 487 3.10 24.45 -4.54
N ASP A 488 3.56 25.55 -5.12
CA ASP A 488 2.83 26.29 -6.13
C ASP A 488 2.61 25.47 -7.40
N LEU A 489 1.45 25.64 -8.05
CA LEU A 489 1.12 25.03 -9.34
C LEU A 489 0.62 26.12 -10.31
N PRO A 490 1.27 26.31 -11.48
CA PRO A 490 2.55 25.71 -11.88
C PRO A 490 3.75 26.28 -11.12
N ASN A 491 4.74 25.44 -10.83
CA ASN A 491 6.03 25.82 -10.24
C ASN A 491 7.08 25.94 -11.36
N TYR A 492 7.89 27.00 -11.35
CA TYR A 492 8.86 27.28 -12.41
C TYR A 492 10.30 26.84 -12.09
N GLU A 493 10.49 26.15 -10.97
CA GLU A 493 11.73 25.42 -10.70
C GLU A 493 11.90 24.29 -11.71
N VAL A 494 13.10 24.12 -12.24
CA VAL A 494 13.40 23.00 -13.15
C VAL A 494 13.82 21.81 -12.29
N PRO A 495 13.08 20.69 -12.31
CA PRO A 495 13.43 19.52 -11.53
C PRO A 495 14.70 18.81 -12.04
N GLY A 496 15.17 17.83 -11.27
CA GLY A 496 16.39 17.09 -11.59
C GLY A 496 16.33 16.26 -12.86
N PHE A 497 15.16 15.71 -13.21
CA PHE A 497 14.99 14.68 -14.25
C PHE A 497 15.86 13.45 -13.99
N ASP A 498 16.12 13.15 -12.73
CA ASP A 498 17.05 12.13 -12.24
C ASP A 498 16.38 10.84 -11.77
N GLY A 499 15.07 10.72 -11.97
CA GLY A 499 14.26 9.56 -11.60
C GLY A 499 13.81 8.72 -12.79
N ILE A 500 12.73 7.99 -12.56
CA ILE A 500 12.16 6.98 -13.47
C ILE A 500 10.68 7.26 -13.83
N GLY A 501 10.13 8.41 -13.42
CA GLY A 501 8.78 8.83 -13.78
C GLY A 501 8.70 9.45 -15.17
N ALA A 502 7.86 10.46 -15.36
CA ALA A 502 7.62 11.10 -16.66
C ALA A 502 8.78 12.01 -17.10
N ASN A 503 10.01 11.48 -17.16
CA ASN A 503 11.20 12.28 -17.44
C ASN A 503 11.33 12.60 -18.92
N GLU A 504 11.33 11.61 -19.85
CA GLU A 504 11.34 11.90 -21.30
C GLU A 504 10.00 12.42 -21.83
N TYR A 505 8.92 12.42 -21.02
CA TYR A 505 7.64 13.00 -21.42
C TYR A 505 7.77 14.41 -22.00
N ILE A 506 8.66 15.25 -21.43
CA ILE A 506 8.86 16.61 -21.91
C ILE A 506 9.38 16.69 -23.35
N VAL A 507 9.99 15.62 -23.84
CA VAL A 507 10.44 15.44 -25.21
C VAL A 507 9.33 14.79 -26.04
N ASP A 508 8.81 13.67 -25.58
CA ASP A 508 7.92 12.80 -26.33
C ASP A 508 6.57 13.44 -26.63
N VAL A 509 6.08 14.31 -25.74
CA VAL A 509 4.84 15.09 -25.96
C VAL A 509 4.92 16.03 -27.17
N THR A 510 6.12 16.40 -27.61
CA THR A 510 6.32 17.23 -28.82
C THR A 510 6.19 16.45 -30.12
N HIS A 511 6.23 15.11 -30.04
CA HIS A 511 6.02 14.22 -31.17
C HIS A 511 4.54 13.85 -31.27
N ALA A 512 3.95 14.10 -32.43
CA ALA A 512 2.52 13.96 -32.65
C ALA A 512 1.99 12.58 -32.20
N SER A 513 1.02 12.56 -31.32
CA SER A 513 0.32 11.37 -30.82
C SER A 513 1.21 10.32 -30.14
N ALA A 514 2.43 10.66 -29.72
CA ALA A 514 3.32 9.71 -29.08
C ALA A 514 2.86 9.31 -27.65
N VAL A 515 2.26 10.25 -26.91
CA VAL A 515 1.82 10.05 -25.51
C VAL A 515 0.34 10.39 -25.37
N ASP A 516 -0.44 9.50 -24.77
CA ASP A 516 -1.86 9.73 -24.48
C ASP A 516 -2.07 10.30 -23.06
N PHE A 517 -1.32 9.81 -22.06
CA PHE A 517 -1.50 10.23 -20.67
C PHE A 517 -0.18 10.26 -19.86
N ILE A 518 -0.22 10.93 -18.73
CA ILE A 518 0.71 10.72 -17.62
C ILE A 518 -0.08 10.25 -16.41
N SER A 519 0.55 9.49 -15.54
CA SER A 519 -0.08 8.99 -14.33
C SER A 519 -0.16 10.03 -13.22
N ALA A 520 -1.04 9.77 -12.27
CA ALA A 520 -1.18 10.54 -11.04
C ALA A 520 -1.69 9.66 -9.89
N VAL A 521 -1.67 10.22 -8.70
CA VAL A 521 -2.18 9.69 -7.43
C VAL A 521 -1.14 8.87 -6.64
N ASP A 522 -0.21 8.23 -7.29
CA ASP A 522 0.81 7.39 -6.66
C ASP A 522 2.15 8.10 -6.36
N THR A 523 2.28 9.37 -6.76
CA THR A 523 3.42 10.25 -6.42
C THR A 523 2.93 11.60 -5.85
N PRO A 524 3.82 12.44 -5.26
CA PRO A 524 3.42 13.74 -4.74
C PRO A 524 2.73 14.61 -5.80
N TYR A 525 1.50 15.05 -5.51
CA TYR A 525 0.64 15.74 -6.47
C TYR A 525 1.28 16.98 -7.13
N VAL A 526 2.16 17.67 -6.42
CA VAL A 526 2.86 18.83 -6.97
C VAL A 526 3.79 18.41 -8.11
N TRP A 527 4.52 17.31 -7.94
CA TRP A 527 5.52 16.87 -8.92
C TRP A 527 4.87 16.41 -10.24
N GLU A 528 3.83 15.59 -10.15
CA GLU A 528 3.11 15.07 -11.32
C GLU A 528 2.23 16.11 -12.01
N LEU A 529 1.52 16.96 -11.26
CA LEU A 529 0.68 17.99 -11.84
C LEU A 529 1.49 19.15 -12.45
N ASN A 530 2.69 19.43 -11.94
CA ASN A 530 3.49 20.56 -12.40
C ASN A 530 3.90 20.42 -13.88
N ILE A 531 4.51 19.30 -14.26
CA ILE A 531 4.92 19.06 -15.65
C ILE A 531 3.71 19.03 -16.58
N TRP A 532 2.59 18.42 -16.12
CA TRP A 532 1.36 18.37 -16.88
C TRP A 532 0.77 19.76 -17.12
N TYR A 533 0.71 20.62 -16.11
CA TYR A 533 0.21 21.99 -16.24
C TYR A 533 1.06 22.84 -17.20
N HIS A 534 2.39 22.69 -17.16
CA HIS A 534 3.27 23.38 -18.10
C HIS A 534 2.96 22.98 -19.54
N THR A 535 2.80 21.69 -19.82
CA THR A 535 2.50 21.22 -21.18
C THR A 535 1.11 21.62 -21.66
N LEU A 536 0.09 21.58 -20.77
CA LEU A 536 -1.26 22.09 -21.08
C LEU A 536 -1.25 23.59 -21.40
N ASN A 537 -0.44 24.40 -20.68
CA ASN A 537 -0.27 25.83 -20.94
C ASN A 537 0.30 26.13 -22.32
N LEU A 538 0.98 25.16 -22.91
CA LEU A 538 1.57 25.23 -24.26
C LEU A 538 0.66 24.68 -25.36
N GLY A 539 -0.51 24.13 -24.98
CA GLY A 539 -1.50 23.61 -25.89
C GLY A 539 -1.37 22.12 -26.21
N PHE A 540 -0.49 21.40 -25.54
CA PHE A 540 -0.49 19.93 -25.59
C PHE A 540 -1.73 19.38 -24.90
N ARG A 541 -2.23 18.21 -25.35
CA ARG A 541 -3.52 17.67 -24.90
C ARG A 541 -3.39 16.30 -24.23
N THR A 542 -2.25 16.03 -23.59
CA THR A 542 -2.03 14.81 -22.81
C THR A 542 -3.02 14.75 -21.65
N ARG A 543 -3.50 13.57 -21.34
CA ARG A 543 -4.46 13.31 -20.26
C ARG A 543 -3.75 12.96 -18.96
N ILE A 544 -4.51 12.95 -17.86
CA ILE A 544 -4.07 12.42 -16.58
C ILE A 544 -4.88 11.17 -16.27
N ALA A 545 -4.23 10.12 -15.74
CA ALA A 545 -4.86 8.87 -15.35
C ALA A 545 -4.34 8.43 -13.97
N GLY A 546 -5.24 7.99 -13.08
CA GLY A 546 -4.90 7.58 -11.71
C GLY A 546 -4.49 6.12 -11.64
N GLU A 547 -3.45 5.84 -10.87
CA GLU A 547 -2.90 4.50 -10.69
C GLU A 547 -2.39 4.28 -9.26
N THR A 548 -2.07 3.03 -8.92
CA THR A 548 -1.61 2.65 -7.57
C THR A 548 -0.16 2.19 -7.56
N ASP A 549 0.34 1.59 -8.62
CA ASP A 549 1.58 0.80 -8.68
C ASP A 549 1.65 -0.23 -7.54
N PHE A 550 0.53 -0.96 -7.37
CA PHE A 550 0.43 -1.99 -6.33
C PHE A 550 1.32 -3.20 -6.64
N PRO A 551 2.06 -3.74 -5.68
CA PRO A 551 2.30 -3.26 -4.32
C PRO A 551 3.60 -2.43 -4.19
N CYS A 552 4.21 -1.99 -5.30
CA CYS A 552 5.53 -1.38 -5.30
C CYS A 552 5.55 0.02 -4.66
N ILE A 553 4.55 0.85 -4.92
CA ILE A 553 4.37 2.17 -4.29
C ILE A 553 3.35 2.09 -3.15
N TYR A 554 2.13 1.63 -3.42
CA TYR A 554 1.11 1.42 -2.40
C TYR A 554 0.86 -0.08 -2.22
N ASP A 555 1.26 -0.62 -1.08
CA ASP A 555 1.12 -2.04 -0.73
C ASP A 555 -0.15 -2.38 0.07
N SER A 556 -0.83 -1.36 0.60
CA SER A 556 -1.99 -1.57 1.47
C SER A 556 -3.18 -2.20 0.74
N ARG A 557 -3.48 -1.78 -0.51
CA ARG A 557 -4.56 -2.32 -1.34
C ARG A 557 -4.45 -1.86 -2.78
N VAL A 558 -5.01 -2.61 -3.72
CA VAL A 558 -5.17 -2.16 -5.11
C VAL A 558 -6.18 -1.01 -5.21
N GLY A 559 -6.02 -0.13 -6.17
CA GLY A 559 -6.94 0.99 -6.39
C GLY A 559 -6.86 2.10 -5.33
N MET A 560 -5.71 2.31 -4.70
CA MET A 560 -5.45 3.51 -3.90
C MET A 560 -5.50 4.76 -4.76
N GLY A 561 -4.97 4.66 -6.00
CA GLY A 561 -5.16 5.62 -7.06
C GLY A 561 -6.11 5.06 -8.12
N ARG A 562 -7.10 5.84 -8.54
CA ARG A 562 -8.13 5.42 -9.49
C ARG A 562 -8.37 6.44 -10.58
N THR A 563 -8.60 5.94 -11.78
CA THR A 563 -9.23 6.69 -12.86
C THR A 563 -10.71 6.32 -12.92
N TYR A 564 -11.59 7.30 -12.86
CA TYR A 564 -13.01 7.13 -13.16
C TYR A 564 -13.26 7.61 -14.58
N ALA A 565 -13.62 6.68 -15.47
CA ALA A 565 -13.89 6.96 -16.87
C ALA A 565 -15.38 6.80 -17.20
N SER A 566 -15.95 7.77 -17.93
CA SER A 566 -17.35 7.74 -18.32
C SER A 566 -17.55 6.94 -19.59
N VAL A 567 -18.27 5.82 -19.48
CA VAL A 567 -18.59 4.88 -20.55
C VAL A 567 -20.09 4.80 -20.75
N SER A 568 -20.53 4.85 -22.00
CA SER A 568 -21.92 4.62 -22.36
C SER A 568 -22.18 3.12 -22.59
N GLY A 569 -23.18 2.57 -21.90
CA GLY A 569 -23.53 1.15 -22.00
C GLY A 569 -22.66 0.24 -21.13
N ALA A 570 -22.48 -1.01 -21.55
CA ALA A 570 -21.65 -1.98 -20.83
C ALA A 570 -20.17 -1.63 -20.92
N VAL A 571 -19.48 -1.68 -19.77
CA VAL A 571 -18.04 -1.46 -19.74
C VAL A 571 -17.30 -2.63 -20.39
N SER A 572 -16.27 -2.31 -21.18
CA SER A 572 -15.24 -3.21 -21.67
C SER A 572 -13.88 -2.54 -21.51
N TYR A 573 -12.80 -3.29 -21.52
CA TYR A 573 -11.47 -2.72 -21.42
C TYR A 573 -11.22 -1.63 -22.48
N GLY A 574 -11.54 -1.95 -23.75
CA GLY A 574 -11.33 -1.03 -24.87
C GLY A 574 -12.14 0.27 -24.77
N ASN A 575 -13.43 0.24 -24.37
CA ASN A 575 -14.21 1.48 -24.29
C ASN A 575 -13.86 2.32 -23.04
N TRP A 576 -13.39 1.70 -21.96
CA TRP A 576 -12.85 2.38 -20.82
C TRP A 576 -11.55 3.14 -21.18
N LEU A 577 -10.63 2.47 -21.88
CA LEU A 577 -9.39 3.09 -22.37
C LEU A 577 -9.66 4.22 -23.39
N ASP A 578 -10.65 4.04 -24.29
CA ASP A 578 -11.05 5.11 -25.22
C ASP A 578 -11.55 6.34 -24.44
N ALA A 579 -12.30 6.14 -23.34
CA ALA A 579 -12.74 7.25 -22.51
C ALA A 579 -11.57 7.95 -21.79
N VAL A 580 -10.58 7.20 -21.31
CA VAL A 580 -9.33 7.76 -20.73
C VAL A 580 -8.59 8.57 -21.79
N LYS A 581 -8.33 8.00 -22.97
CA LYS A 581 -7.64 8.65 -24.08
C LYS A 581 -8.31 9.94 -24.53
N ARG A 582 -9.65 10.00 -24.54
CA ARG A 582 -10.43 11.20 -24.88
C ARG A 582 -10.48 12.20 -23.73
N GLY A 583 -10.01 11.84 -22.52
CA GLY A 583 -10.12 12.66 -21.32
C GLY A 583 -11.53 12.74 -20.75
N ARG A 584 -12.40 11.77 -21.08
CA ARG A 584 -13.71 11.58 -20.43
C ARG A 584 -13.51 10.89 -19.08
N SER A 585 -12.62 11.45 -18.25
CA SER A 585 -12.18 10.85 -17.00
C SER A 585 -11.71 11.89 -15.98
N TYR A 586 -11.66 11.46 -14.73
CA TYR A 586 -10.99 12.16 -13.64
C TYR A 586 -10.20 11.14 -12.80
N VAL A 587 -9.19 11.63 -12.09
CA VAL A 587 -8.40 10.82 -11.14
C VAL A 587 -8.88 11.07 -9.71
N SER A 588 -8.75 10.08 -8.85
CA SER A 588 -9.25 10.14 -7.47
C SER A 588 -8.58 9.12 -6.56
N ASP A 589 -8.58 9.41 -5.24
CA ASP A 589 -8.31 8.45 -4.16
C ASP A 589 -9.49 7.49 -3.89
N GLY A 590 -10.57 7.61 -4.69
CA GLY A 590 -11.80 6.83 -4.56
C GLY A 590 -12.81 7.39 -3.54
N ARG A 591 -12.47 8.44 -2.79
CA ARG A 591 -13.36 9.11 -1.81
C ARG A 591 -13.75 10.52 -2.17
N ALA A 592 -13.25 11.05 -3.30
CA ALA A 592 -13.63 12.34 -3.88
C ALA A 592 -13.99 12.17 -5.36
N HIS A 593 -15.11 12.67 -5.79
CA HIS A 593 -15.64 12.48 -7.15
C HIS A 593 -15.98 13.83 -7.79
N LEU A 594 -15.58 13.97 -9.07
CA LEU A 594 -15.80 15.17 -9.89
C LEU A 594 -16.38 14.74 -11.25
N MET A 595 -17.65 14.39 -11.24
CA MET A 595 -18.35 13.83 -12.40
C MET A 595 -18.96 14.92 -13.28
N ASN A 596 -19.14 14.62 -14.56
CA ASN A 596 -19.90 15.43 -15.53
C ASN A 596 -19.41 16.88 -15.69
N LEU A 597 -18.10 17.14 -15.53
CA LEU A 597 -17.57 18.47 -15.79
C LEU A 597 -17.98 18.93 -17.19
N THR A 598 -18.64 20.10 -17.25
CA THR A 598 -19.11 20.75 -18.48
C THR A 598 -18.64 22.20 -18.44
N VAL A 599 -18.04 22.68 -19.52
CA VAL A 599 -17.62 24.07 -19.69
C VAL A 599 -18.40 24.64 -20.88
N GLY A 600 -19.28 25.60 -20.61
CA GLY A 600 -20.27 26.05 -21.59
C GLY A 600 -21.17 24.89 -22.02
N GLU A 601 -21.13 24.54 -23.29
CA GLU A 601 -21.90 23.42 -23.88
C GLU A 601 -21.10 22.12 -24.05
N VAL A 602 -19.81 22.11 -23.66
CA VAL A 602 -18.90 20.98 -23.89
C VAL A 602 -18.63 20.23 -22.59
N ARG A 603 -19.06 18.98 -22.56
CA ARG A 603 -18.67 18.01 -21.51
C ARG A 603 -17.30 17.45 -21.82
N ILE A 604 -16.51 17.17 -20.78
CA ILE A 604 -15.20 16.50 -20.96
C ILE A 604 -15.33 15.23 -21.79
N GLY A 605 -14.41 15.05 -22.74
CA GLY A 605 -14.36 13.92 -23.66
C GLY A 605 -15.34 13.99 -24.83
N ASP A 606 -16.28 14.96 -24.85
CA ASP A 606 -17.13 15.21 -26.00
C ASP A 606 -16.49 16.27 -26.91
N LYS A 607 -16.65 16.15 -28.24
CA LYS A 607 -16.06 17.09 -29.21
C LYS A 607 -14.55 17.33 -28.95
N ASP A 608 -13.79 16.29 -28.63
CA ASP A 608 -12.38 16.36 -28.25
C ASP A 608 -12.08 17.30 -27.05
N SER A 609 -13.06 17.46 -26.15
CA SER A 609 -13.05 18.40 -25.04
C SER A 609 -12.80 19.86 -25.48
N GLU A 610 -13.24 20.27 -26.68
CA GLU A 610 -12.97 21.59 -27.24
C GLU A 610 -14.23 22.47 -27.33
N LEU A 611 -14.19 23.62 -26.65
CA LEU A 611 -15.17 24.69 -26.72
C LEU A 611 -14.59 25.87 -27.50
N ARG A 612 -15.34 26.40 -28.50
CA ARG A 612 -14.92 27.57 -29.31
C ARG A 612 -15.75 28.78 -28.93
N LEU A 613 -15.11 29.90 -28.64
CA LEU A 613 -15.73 31.13 -28.15
C LEU A 613 -15.10 32.37 -28.78
N PRO A 614 -15.83 33.49 -28.89
CA PRO A 614 -15.25 34.81 -29.10
C PRO A 614 -14.55 35.33 -27.82
N ALA A 615 -13.63 36.28 -27.99
CA ALA A 615 -12.93 36.90 -26.85
C ALA A 615 -13.90 37.60 -25.90
N GLY A 616 -13.56 37.64 -24.59
CA GLY A 616 -14.36 38.31 -23.56
C GLY A 616 -15.66 37.59 -23.18
N SER A 617 -15.75 36.29 -23.44
CA SER A 617 -16.89 35.46 -23.04
C SER A 617 -16.84 35.08 -21.55
N ASN A 618 -18.02 35.12 -20.89
CA ASN A 618 -18.21 34.43 -19.62
C ASN A 618 -18.68 32.99 -19.90
N VAL A 619 -18.15 32.04 -19.17
CA VAL A 619 -18.46 30.62 -19.35
C VAL A 619 -18.99 30.05 -18.06
N THR A 620 -20.12 29.36 -18.15
CA THR A 620 -20.65 28.58 -17.03
C THR A 620 -19.89 27.25 -16.97
N VAL A 621 -19.33 26.90 -15.79
CA VAL A 621 -18.75 25.58 -15.49
C VAL A 621 -19.69 24.87 -14.55
N THR A 622 -20.11 23.65 -14.90
CA THR A 622 -20.96 22.81 -14.06
C THR A 622 -20.33 21.45 -13.86
N LEU A 623 -20.52 20.85 -12.68
CA LEU A 623 -20.11 19.48 -12.39
C LEU A 623 -20.94 18.90 -11.24
N LEU A 624 -20.97 17.58 -11.13
CA LEU A 624 -21.50 16.86 -9.99
C LEU A 624 -20.34 16.44 -9.11
N ALA A 625 -20.24 17.03 -7.90
CA ALA A 625 -19.18 16.73 -6.95
C ALA A 625 -19.71 15.93 -5.75
N ALA A 626 -18.94 14.96 -5.26
CA ALA A 626 -19.20 14.24 -4.03
C ALA A 626 -17.87 13.93 -3.32
N ALA A 627 -17.89 13.95 -2.00
CA ALA A 627 -16.76 13.51 -1.20
C ALA A 627 -17.27 12.87 0.10
N PHE A 628 -16.47 11.99 0.67
CA PHE A 628 -16.77 11.37 1.96
C PHE A 628 -15.60 11.51 2.94
N LEU A 629 -15.88 12.20 4.07
CA LEU A 629 -14.99 12.32 5.21
C LEU A 629 -15.68 11.77 6.47
N PRO A 630 -14.95 11.10 7.39
CA PRO A 630 -15.46 10.83 8.74
C PRO A 630 -15.80 12.13 9.48
N GLU A 631 -16.61 12.03 10.53
CA GLU A 631 -16.92 13.20 11.37
C GLU A 631 -15.69 13.77 12.06
N HIS A 632 -14.84 12.88 12.56
CA HIS A 632 -13.61 13.26 13.25
C HIS A 632 -12.43 13.23 12.28
N PRO A 633 -11.56 14.27 12.30
CA PRO A 633 -10.37 14.31 11.47
C PRO A 633 -9.38 13.23 11.89
N ASP A 634 -8.74 12.61 10.89
CA ASP A 634 -7.51 11.87 11.10
C ASP A 634 -6.32 12.82 11.02
N LYS A 635 -5.90 13.33 12.17
CA LYS A 635 -4.78 14.28 12.25
C LYS A 635 -3.47 13.69 11.72
N SER A 636 -3.28 12.39 11.85
CA SER A 636 -2.07 11.73 11.36
C SER A 636 -1.94 11.80 9.83
N LEU A 637 -3.07 11.78 9.11
CA LEU A 637 -3.11 11.97 7.66
C LEU A 637 -3.17 13.45 7.26
N HIS A 638 -3.95 14.24 7.98
CA HIS A 638 -4.16 15.66 7.65
C HIS A 638 -2.87 16.49 7.76
N GLU A 639 -2.03 16.21 8.75
CA GLU A 639 -0.82 16.96 9.05
C GLU A 639 0.43 16.40 8.34
N LEU A 640 0.31 15.33 7.55
CA LEU A 640 1.44 14.76 6.80
C LEU A 640 1.99 15.76 5.78
N PRO A 641 3.33 15.87 5.65
CA PRO A 641 3.96 16.58 4.54
C PRO A 641 3.47 16.05 3.19
N TYR A 642 3.36 16.94 2.18
CA TYR A 642 2.77 16.59 0.87
C TYR A 642 3.55 15.47 0.14
N ASP A 643 4.83 15.30 0.47
CA ASP A 643 5.74 14.28 -0.08
C ASP A 643 5.76 12.97 0.71
N LYS A 644 4.80 12.76 1.63
CA LYS A 644 4.61 11.52 2.39
C LYS A 644 3.34 10.80 1.98
N GLN A 645 3.41 9.48 1.95
CA GLN A 645 2.26 8.61 1.63
C GLN A 645 1.19 8.62 2.74
N PRO A 646 -0.07 8.53 2.36
CA PRO A 646 -0.60 8.53 0.99
C PRO A 646 -0.54 9.94 0.38
N TYR A 647 0.03 10.08 -0.82
CA TYR A 647 0.23 11.39 -1.47
C TYR A 647 -1.09 12.07 -1.80
N TRP A 648 -2.08 11.29 -2.23
CA TRP A 648 -3.45 11.74 -2.46
C TRP A 648 -4.39 11.08 -1.45
N ASN A 649 -5.16 11.91 -0.75
CA ASN A 649 -6.16 11.46 0.22
C ASN A 649 -7.11 12.59 0.56
N VAL A 650 -8.41 12.32 0.57
CA VAL A 650 -9.45 13.31 0.88
C VAL A 650 -9.31 13.93 2.27
N GLU A 651 -8.76 13.21 3.24
CA GLU A 651 -8.48 13.74 4.58
C GLU A 651 -7.50 14.91 4.55
N ARG A 652 -6.54 14.90 3.62
CA ARG A 652 -5.58 16.00 3.41
C ARG A 652 -6.22 17.23 2.76
N ALA A 653 -7.35 17.04 2.10
CA ALA A 653 -8.15 18.13 1.52
C ALA A 653 -9.18 18.73 2.50
N ARG A 654 -9.30 18.15 3.69
CA ARG A 654 -10.21 18.63 4.74
C ARG A 654 -9.89 20.07 5.14
N ILE A 655 -10.92 20.92 5.25
CA ILE A 655 -10.77 22.31 5.66
C ILE A 655 -10.80 22.38 7.19
N ALA A 656 -9.65 22.58 7.81
CA ALA A 656 -9.47 22.58 9.27
C ALA A 656 -10.13 21.33 9.90
N ASP A 657 -10.84 21.46 11.02
CA ASP A 657 -11.57 20.37 11.67
C ASP A 657 -12.98 20.15 11.11
N SER A 658 -13.35 20.85 10.02
CA SER A 658 -14.68 20.73 9.42
C SER A 658 -14.77 19.48 8.53
N ARG A 659 -16.01 19.09 8.24
CA ARG A 659 -16.29 18.01 7.28
C ARG A 659 -16.51 18.59 5.87
N GLU A 660 -15.66 19.55 5.47
CA GLU A 660 -15.74 20.24 4.18
C GLU A 660 -14.44 20.10 3.41
N VAL A 661 -14.53 20.11 2.07
CA VAL A 661 -13.43 20.21 1.13
C VAL A 661 -13.66 21.34 0.13
N ALA A 662 -12.61 21.88 -0.47
CA ALA A 662 -12.72 22.89 -1.50
C ALA A 662 -12.84 22.25 -2.89
N VAL A 663 -13.90 22.55 -3.63
CA VAL A 663 -13.98 22.28 -5.07
C VAL A 663 -13.48 23.51 -5.80
N GLU A 664 -12.39 23.37 -6.52
CA GLU A 664 -11.67 24.44 -7.19
C GLU A 664 -11.82 24.34 -8.71
N ILE A 665 -12.03 25.48 -9.37
CA ILE A 665 -11.91 25.62 -10.83
C ILE A 665 -10.59 26.29 -11.15
N VAL A 666 -9.78 25.60 -11.97
CA VAL A 666 -8.48 26.10 -12.45
C VAL A 666 -8.54 26.43 -13.93
N VAL A 667 -7.94 27.55 -14.29
CA VAL A 667 -7.74 27.99 -15.67
C VAL A 667 -6.25 28.22 -15.88
N ASN A 668 -5.65 27.50 -16.82
CA ASN A 668 -4.19 27.56 -17.09
C ASN A 668 -3.34 27.34 -15.81
N GLY A 669 -3.81 26.45 -14.92
CA GLY A 669 -3.17 26.12 -13.66
C GLY A 669 -3.46 27.06 -12.48
N LYS A 670 -4.09 28.21 -12.74
CA LYS A 670 -4.41 29.20 -11.70
C LYS A 670 -5.81 28.95 -11.13
N LEU A 671 -5.95 29.00 -9.82
CA LEU A 671 -7.25 28.97 -9.13
C LEU A 671 -8.04 30.26 -9.52
N VAL A 672 -9.23 30.06 -10.09
CA VAL A 672 -10.10 31.19 -10.51
C VAL A 672 -11.43 31.23 -9.75
N ALA A 673 -11.91 30.11 -9.25
CA ALA A 673 -13.11 30.04 -8.44
C ALA A 673 -13.04 28.83 -7.49
N SER A 674 -13.66 28.93 -6.32
CA SER A 674 -13.73 27.86 -5.33
C SER A 674 -15.07 27.90 -4.60
N GLN A 675 -15.61 26.73 -4.29
CA GLN A 675 -16.78 26.56 -3.44
C GLN A 675 -16.53 25.39 -2.46
N LYS A 676 -17.09 25.52 -1.26
CA LYS A 676 -17.03 24.45 -0.26
C LYS A 676 -18.05 23.36 -0.57
N LEU A 677 -17.63 22.11 -0.43
CA LEU A 677 -18.45 20.91 -0.52
C LEU A 677 -18.47 20.21 0.83
N LEU A 678 -19.68 20.00 1.39
CA LEU A 678 -19.82 19.13 2.55
C LEU A 678 -19.55 17.67 2.13
N ALA A 679 -18.54 17.05 2.73
CA ALA A 679 -18.08 15.70 2.42
C ALA A 679 -18.87 14.64 3.21
N ASP A 680 -20.19 14.64 3.07
CA ASP A 680 -21.12 13.71 3.71
C ASP A 680 -21.53 12.53 2.82
N GLY A 681 -20.87 12.38 1.66
CA GLY A 681 -21.14 11.33 0.68
C GLY A 681 -22.26 11.64 -0.31
N LYS A 682 -22.94 12.78 -0.19
CA LYS A 682 -24.06 13.12 -1.09
C LYS A 682 -23.56 13.90 -2.30
N PRO A 683 -23.87 13.46 -3.53
CA PRO A 683 -23.58 14.22 -4.74
C PRO A 683 -24.31 15.57 -4.76
N ARG A 684 -23.60 16.63 -5.17
CA ARG A 684 -24.13 17.99 -5.31
C ARG A 684 -23.73 18.60 -6.63
N GLU A 685 -24.69 19.21 -7.30
CA GLU A 685 -24.40 20.03 -8.48
C GLU A 685 -23.69 21.31 -8.03
N MET A 686 -22.60 21.64 -8.73
CA MET A 686 -21.82 22.85 -8.50
C MET A 686 -21.80 23.67 -9.79
N LYS A 687 -21.92 24.97 -9.65
CA LYS A 687 -21.97 25.91 -10.77
C LYS A 687 -21.02 27.08 -10.49
N PHE A 688 -20.21 27.42 -11.49
CA PHE A 688 -19.27 28.55 -11.45
C PHE A 688 -19.42 29.38 -12.73
N GLU A 689 -19.24 30.68 -12.61
CA GLU A 689 -19.17 31.60 -13.75
C GLU A 689 -17.72 32.11 -13.82
N ILE A 690 -17.06 31.88 -14.95
CA ILE A 690 -15.65 32.25 -15.12
C ILE A 690 -15.46 33.08 -16.41
N PRO A 691 -14.68 34.17 -16.37
CA PRO A 691 -14.34 34.94 -17.57
C PRO A 691 -13.21 34.23 -18.34
N ILE A 692 -13.38 34.10 -19.65
CA ILE A 692 -12.35 33.54 -20.55
C ILE A 692 -12.01 34.60 -21.61
N ASN A 693 -10.81 35.16 -21.55
CA ASN A 693 -10.36 36.20 -22.45
C ASN A 693 -9.41 35.71 -23.55
N VAL A 694 -8.73 34.59 -23.29
CA VAL A 694 -7.73 33.98 -24.17
C VAL A 694 -7.93 32.47 -24.21
N SER A 695 -7.43 31.83 -25.24
CA SER A 695 -7.47 30.37 -25.34
C SER A 695 -6.82 29.74 -24.12
N SER A 696 -7.56 28.84 -23.43
CA SER A 696 -7.24 28.33 -22.10
C SER A 696 -7.67 26.89 -21.96
N TRP A 697 -7.12 26.20 -20.98
CA TRP A 697 -7.69 24.94 -20.48
C TRP A 697 -8.37 25.18 -19.12
N VAL A 698 -9.46 24.45 -18.89
CA VAL A 698 -10.30 24.57 -17.69
C VAL A 698 -10.49 23.19 -17.07
N ALA A 699 -10.21 23.05 -15.79
CA ALA A 699 -10.43 21.81 -15.04
C ALA A 699 -11.00 22.09 -13.64
N ALA A 700 -11.55 21.06 -13.02
CA ALA A 700 -11.96 21.06 -11.62
C ALA A 700 -11.08 20.14 -10.78
N ARG A 701 -10.85 20.50 -9.49
CA ARG A 701 -10.05 19.70 -8.58
C ARG A 701 -10.49 19.80 -7.13
N ILE A 702 -10.20 18.77 -6.36
CA ILE A 702 -10.17 18.73 -4.88
C ILE A 702 -8.78 18.24 -4.50
N VAL A 703 -7.84 19.14 -4.22
CA VAL A 703 -6.43 18.77 -4.00
C VAL A 703 -6.17 18.48 -2.52
N PRO A 704 -5.44 17.40 -2.21
CA PRO A 704 -4.98 16.29 -3.05
C PRO A 704 -5.90 15.06 -2.94
N ALA A 705 -7.05 15.06 -3.60
CA ALA A 705 -7.99 13.93 -3.58
C ALA A 705 -8.58 13.59 -4.94
N ALA A 706 -8.87 14.59 -5.79
CA ALA A 706 -9.41 14.36 -7.14
C ALA A 706 -9.06 15.49 -8.10
N HIS A 707 -8.92 15.16 -9.41
CA HIS A 707 -8.67 16.11 -10.48
C HIS A 707 -9.30 15.65 -11.80
N THR A 708 -10.04 16.52 -12.50
CA THR A 708 -10.61 16.18 -13.82
C THR A 708 -9.60 16.36 -14.94
N ASN A 709 -9.77 15.67 -16.05
CA ASN A 709 -9.17 16.10 -17.30
C ASN A 709 -9.77 17.46 -17.72
N PRO A 710 -9.05 18.26 -18.54
CA PRO A 710 -9.51 19.61 -18.90
C PRO A 710 -10.46 19.62 -20.10
N VAL A 711 -11.26 20.70 -20.17
CA VAL A 711 -11.85 21.20 -21.41
C VAL A 711 -10.98 22.33 -21.96
N PHE A 712 -10.67 22.28 -23.26
CA PHE A 712 -9.88 23.27 -23.96
C PHE A 712 -10.79 24.33 -24.57
N VAL A 713 -10.66 25.57 -24.13
CA VAL A 713 -11.44 26.71 -24.64
C VAL A 713 -10.62 27.48 -25.64
N ILE A 714 -11.03 27.44 -26.90
CA ILE A 714 -10.34 28.08 -28.02
C ILE A 714 -11.05 29.43 -28.33
N VAL A 715 -10.33 30.51 -28.10
CA VAL A 715 -10.81 31.87 -28.32
C VAL A 715 -10.32 32.38 -29.67
N ASP A 716 -11.27 32.88 -30.49
CA ASP A 716 -11.01 33.43 -31.83
C ASP A 716 -10.17 32.50 -32.73
N GLY A 717 -10.28 31.17 -32.53
CA GLY A 717 -9.55 30.16 -33.29
C GLY A 717 -8.04 30.08 -33.00
N LYS A 718 -7.54 30.75 -31.94
CA LYS A 718 -6.13 30.76 -31.60
C LYS A 718 -5.78 29.57 -30.72
N SER A 719 -4.62 28.97 -30.96
CA SER A 719 -4.09 27.89 -30.09
C SER A 719 -3.85 28.39 -28.65
N ILE A 720 -3.90 27.46 -27.68
CA ILE A 720 -3.53 27.76 -26.30
C ILE A 720 -2.02 28.07 -26.23
N ARG A 721 -1.70 29.27 -25.74
CA ARG A 721 -0.36 29.78 -25.47
C ARG A 721 -0.43 30.61 -24.19
N ALA A 722 -0.69 29.91 -23.07
CA ALA A 722 -1.09 30.58 -21.84
C ALA A 722 0.08 31.25 -21.10
N SER A 723 1.33 30.79 -21.30
CA SER A 723 2.48 31.26 -20.53
C SER A 723 3.78 31.07 -21.29
N ARG A 724 4.51 32.17 -21.52
CA ARG A 724 5.88 32.16 -22.05
C ARG A 724 6.85 31.50 -21.06
N ARG A 725 6.68 31.75 -19.77
CA ARG A 725 7.50 31.13 -18.73
C ARG A 725 7.36 29.60 -18.73
N SER A 726 6.18 29.04 -19.04
CA SER A 726 6.01 27.60 -19.21
C SER A 726 6.81 27.07 -20.39
N ALA A 727 6.89 27.80 -21.51
CA ALA A 727 7.70 27.40 -22.67
C ALA A 727 9.21 27.49 -22.40
N GLU A 728 9.62 28.52 -21.67
CA GLU A 728 11.02 28.69 -21.22
C GLU A 728 11.41 27.58 -20.22
N TRP A 729 10.50 27.25 -19.29
CA TRP A 729 10.66 26.14 -18.35
C TRP A 729 10.81 24.82 -19.12
N ALA A 730 9.93 24.54 -20.07
CA ALA A 730 9.97 23.32 -20.89
C ALA A 730 11.27 23.20 -21.68
N LEU A 731 11.78 24.29 -22.29
CA LEU A 731 13.06 24.26 -23.00
C LEU A 731 14.23 23.96 -22.06
N LYS A 732 14.24 24.53 -20.85
CA LYS A 732 15.25 24.23 -19.82
C LYS A 732 15.13 22.76 -19.38
N SER A 733 13.91 22.26 -19.20
CA SER A 733 13.61 20.89 -18.81
C SER A 733 14.09 19.86 -19.85
N VAL A 734 13.93 20.12 -21.16
CA VAL A 734 14.51 19.28 -22.23
C VAL A 734 16.05 19.21 -22.12
N ASN A 735 16.70 20.35 -21.82
CA ASN A 735 18.15 20.36 -21.66
C ASN A 735 18.61 19.61 -20.42
N GLN A 736 17.89 19.75 -19.30
CA GLN A 736 18.17 19.03 -18.06
C GLN A 736 17.95 17.53 -18.26
N CYS A 737 16.85 17.12 -18.89
CA CYS A 737 16.55 15.73 -19.21
C CYS A 737 17.66 15.12 -20.09
N TRP A 738 18.09 15.80 -21.16
CA TRP A 738 19.22 15.34 -21.98
C TRP A 738 20.50 15.14 -21.17
N THR A 739 20.81 16.08 -20.30
CA THR A 739 22.00 15.99 -19.43
C THR A 739 21.98 14.76 -18.55
N GLN A 740 20.82 14.40 -18.03
CA GLN A 740 20.64 13.24 -17.15
C GLN A 740 20.58 11.91 -17.90
N LYS A 741 19.92 11.87 -19.08
CA LYS A 741 19.55 10.62 -19.74
C LYS A 741 20.48 10.19 -20.87
N SER A 742 21.09 11.14 -21.59
CA SER A 742 21.87 10.83 -22.81
C SER A 742 23.05 9.87 -22.61
N GLY A 743 23.64 9.86 -21.42
CA GLY A 743 24.76 8.97 -21.10
C GLY A 743 24.39 7.48 -21.03
N GLN A 744 23.10 7.14 -20.93
CA GLN A 744 22.59 5.78 -20.86
C GLN A 744 21.98 5.29 -22.20
N ILE A 745 21.81 6.19 -23.16
CA ILE A 745 21.35 5.84 -24.51
C ILE A 745 22.47 5.12 -25.27
N SER A 746 22.15 4.04 -25.96
CA SER A 746 23.11 3.24 -26.70
C SER A 746 23.76 4.05 -27.85
N LYS A 747 25.00 3.71 -28.20
CA LYS A 747 25.70 4.35 -29.31
C LYS A 747 24.99 4.18 -30.67
N ALA A 748 24.19 3.13 -30.81
CA ALA A 748 23.43 2.89 -32.03
C ALA A 748 22.23 3.81 -32.17
N GLU A 749 21.69 4.30 -31.04
CA GLU A 749 20.43 5.06 -30.98
C GLU A 749 20.66 6.55 -30.68
N ILE A 750 21.84 6.94 -30.19
CA ILE A 750 22.12 8.28 -29.70
C ILE A 750 21.85 9.40 -30.69
N GLU A 751 22.12 9.17 -32.01
CA GLU A 751 21.87 10.19 -33.02
C GLU A 751 20.38 10.38 -33.28
N GLU A 752 19.60 9.30 -33.25
CA GLU A 752 18.13 9.37 -33.36
C GLU A 752 17.52 10.07 -32.16
N ALA A 753 17.92 9.66 -30.93
CA ALA A 753 17.48 10.30 -29.70
C ALA A 753 17.84 11.79 -29.69
N LYS A 754 19.09 12.14 -30.09
CA LYS A 754 19.52 13.54 -30.18
C LYS A 754 18.64 14.34 -31.13
N ALA A 755 18.28 13.77 -32.27
CA ALA A 755 17.40 14.44 -33.25
C ALA A 755 16.00 14.68 -32.64
N ALA A 756 15.45 13.74 -31.87
CA ALA A 756 14.17 13.91 -31.17
C ALA A 756 14.24 15.02 -30.11
N TYR A 757 15.31 15.06 -29.33
CA TYR A 757 15.53 16.15 -28.36
C TYR A 757 15.75 17.51 -29.02
N ASP A 758 16.44 17.56 -30.17
CA ASP A 758 16.63 18.80 -30.91
C ASP A 758 15.31 19.30 -31.56
N HIS A 759 14.47 18.38 -32.02
CA HIS A 759 13.08 18.68 -32.38
C HIS A 759 12.30 19.32 -31.25
N ALA A 760 12.32 18.71 -30.07
CA ALA A 760 11.65 19.26 -28.89
C ALA A 760 12.13 20.67 -28.53
N ARG A 761 13.45 20.90 -28.57
CA ARG A 761 14.05 22.24 -28.37
C ARG A 761 13.49 23.27 -29.35
N GLU A 762 13.39 22.92 -30.63
CA GLU A 762 12.87 23.86 -31.64
C GLU A 762 11.37 24.12 -31.45
N VAL A 763 10.59 23.10 -31.13
CA VAL A 763 9.17 23.26 -30.78
C VAL A 763 9.01 24.25 -29.61
N TYR A 764 9.77 24.09 -28.52
CA TYR A 764 9.65 24.99 -27.38
C TYR A 764 10.19 26.40 -27.67
N ARG A 765 11.23 26.57 -28.52
CA ARG A 765 11.65 27.90 -28.98
C ARG A 765 10.57 28.60 -29.81
N GLN A 766 9.85 27.85 -30.64
CA GLN A 766 8.71 28.39 -31.36
C GLN A 766 7.59 28.83 -30.40
N LEU A 767 7.25 27.96 -29.40
CA LEU A 767 6.24 28.26 -28.39
C LEU A 767 6.60 29.49 -27.53
N ILE A 768 7.89 29.72 -27.24
CA ILE A 768 8.36 30.97 -26.58
C ILE A 768 8.02 32.20 -27.44
N ARG A 769 8.25 32.12 -28.78
CA ARG A 769 7.93 33.22 -29.70
C ARG A 769 6.44 33.50 -29.83
N GLU A 770 5.62 32.43 -29.76
CA GLU A 770 4.17 32.50 -29.91
C GLU A 770 3.43 32.89 -28.63
N SER A 771 4.01 32.63 -27.47
CA SER A 771 3.35 32.89 -26.17
C SER A 771 3.49 34.35 -25.76
N PRO A 772 2.43 34.95 -25.17
CA PRO A 772 2.49 36.29 -24.60
C PRO A 772 3.49 36.33 -23.43
N ALA A 773 3.97 37.54 -23.12
CA ALA A 773 4.67 37.74 -21.85
C ALA A 773 3.70 37.53 -20.69
N ASP A 774 4.17 36.86 -19.64
CA ASP A 774 3.35 36.56 -18.46
C ASP A 774 3.05 37.81 -17.63
#